data_47efb0e08fa111b70ad1bac28444df9d
#
_entry.id   47efb0e08fa111b70ad1bac28444df9d
#
_cell.length_a   1.000
_cell.length_b   1.000
_cell.length_c   1.000
_cell.angle_alpha   90.00
_cell.angle_beta   90.00
_cell.angle_gamma   90.00
#
_symmetry.space_group_name_H-M   'P 1'
#
loop_
_entity.id
_entity.type
_entity.pdbx_description
1 polymer ?
#
loop_
_entity_poly.entity_id
_entity_poly.type
_entity_poly.pdbx_seq_one_letter_code
_entity_poly.pdbx_strand_id
1 'polypeptide(L)'
;MNMKAINIKLATFSFAAMLLASCSDSGNDSVIDPIGKAATIVGSNVTTEYANQLASRVRNYKGAYATTTTKTRALATRAEAAEPAVPAGTPNLSSIEKEKWNSHSGKTYVVPAGETLKADGYNIEGMTIYVKGTLEYSSAWGSGASINVLSGGKLIAKDHTEVFGDTKVSNWGTIEFPANQKEYIIKNTFYQFAGNLNIKGHDLKMVEASQLYVQNSLIADKVTMCQDAQLNVIDNATLTGEFEMSDRSQAWVNNVMTTTSLKIQNTTVLHSGCALKVEGDVNATNGTNLYVLYLKAKYYKQDSGAILHLQDQSMVDIEGKYVNLNQKQGYADLPDKDGVAVIKANAFYYNAPGKEGDWNPGGAKTVDCSVFSTSGDNAHIILDTNVIYGSEGATTPITDDNTTIVWNNNANILFKDDSEAKNYVIKKTECNPNGYNADQEPTKEPTLDLISSIDYNHDHDISATCVQEHNGRLYMSYHTRDKKHGGCIEVFSPVENNKVTLEQYLCDDQKDLDFNHLLAVKLKSGKRMVYLPGSSNKKGAMLAYIPIQDKNHLLADQSMSITTTINGKDTVIYEKPLQFIQMNPATAEFAKKGYDENCVVYNEETNHLIVATTKGYLVYNADTYNELDKINKPGKVKHIAIGNGKIVTVYLNREATNETEAIPATVEIFDQKAEDLSKPINSFAISTIEPNNGKNVVRVDDNKIYVCRGAAGMYVYDMEGNELWHYQMPSPTISEGANAGKYKGHANGCYVGKKYVYIAYGGFGLVVLDKETHKVVAHRDLVHSANYVIEYKGYIYVAYGQNRLQVFQLKNADPEISY
;
A
#
# COMPACT_ATOMS: atom_id res chain seq x y z
N MET A 1 37.55 -17.06 40.67
CA MET A 1 36.65 -16.49 41.65
C MET A 1 36.13 -15.15 41.13
N ASN A 2 34.85 -15.10 40.79
CA ASN A 2 34.02 -13.90 40.62
C ASN A 2 34.43 -12.77 39.64
N MET A 3 34.17 -12.94 38.35
CA MET A 3 33.97 -11.81 37.43
C MET A 3 32.83 -12.03 36.41
N LYS A 4 31.89 -12.92 36.67
CA LYS A 4 30.73 -13.16 35.78
C LYS A 4 29.38 -12.61 36.29
N ALA A 5 29.34 -12.04 37.50
CA ALA A 5 28.07 -11.57 38.11
C ALA A 5 27.80 -10.07 37.96
N ILE A 6 28.75 -9.29 37.43
CA ILE A 6 28.60 -7.83 37.33
C ILE A 6 28.03 -7.38 35.97
N ASN A 7 28.18 -8.18 34.92
CA ASN A 7 27.73 -7.79 33.58
C ASN A 7 26.23 -7.98 33.29
N ILE A 8 25.52 -8.74 34.10
CA ILE A 8 24.07 -9.00 33.89
C ILE A 8 23.20 -7.86 34.49
N LYS A 9 23.73 -7.20 35.54
CA LYS A 9 22.99 -6.07 36.13
C LYS A 9 23.13 -4.74 35.36
N LEU A 10 24.20 -4.59 34.57
CA LEU A 10 24.35 -3.38 33.72
C LEU A 10 23.51 -3.43 32.44
N ALA A 11 23.29 -4.63 31.89
CA ALA A 11 22.46 -4.78 30.68
C ALA A 11 20.98 -4.53 30.93
N THR A 12 20.47 -4.89 32.11
CA THR A 12 19.08 -4.63 32.52
C THR A 12 18.82 -3.15 32.83
N PHE A 13 19.82 -2.44 33.32
CA PHE A 13 19.67 -1.01 33.63
C PHE A 13 19.74 -0.13 32.35
N SER A 14 20.50 -0.54 31.35
CA SER A 14 20.58 0.18 30.06
C SER A 14 19.32 0.03 29.23
N PHE A 15 18.60 -1.09 29.34
CA PHE A 15 17.36 -1.31 28.60
C PHE A 15 16.18 -0.54 29.21
N ALA A 16 16.12 -0.44 30.56
CA ALA A 16 15.10 0.37 31.23
C ALA A 16 15.31 1.88 31.03
N ALA A 17 16.56 2.33 30.90
CA ALA A 17 16.88 3.73 30.65
C ALA A 17 16.57 4.17 29.20
N MET A 18 16.69 3.26 28.21
CA MET A 18 16.29 3.55 26.80
C MET A 18 14.76 3.58 26.62
N LEU A 19 14.01 2.81 27.41
CA LEU A 19 12.55 2.79 27.32
C LEU A 19 11.91 3.99 28.01
N LEU A 20 12.56 4.58 29.04
CA LEU A 20 12.09 5.81 29.66
C LEU A 20 12.41 7.07 28.82
N ALA A 21 13.39 7.00 27.92
CA ALA A 21 13.75 8.10 27.02
C ALA A 21 12.72 8.31 25.89
N SER A 22 11.89 7.29 25.56
CA SER A 22 10.89 7.42 24.52
C SER A 22 9.66 8.25 24.96
N CYS A 23 9.43 8.37 26.26
CA CYS A 23 8.33 9.14 26.87
C CYS A 23 8.80 10.28 27.78
N SER A 24 10.12 10.41 28.04
CA SER A 24 10.65 11.58 28.76
C SER A 24 10.85 12.73 27.81
N ASP A 25 10.36 13.89 28.18
CA ASP A 25 10.52 15.15 27.49
C ASP A 25 12.02 15.53 27.43
N SER A 26 12.74 15.00 26.42
CA SER A 26 14.08 15.46 26.10
C SER A 26 13.90 16.61 25.12
N GLY A 27 13.87 17.80 25.67
CA GLY A 27 13.84 19.00 24.89
C GLY A 27 14.98 19.06 23.88
N ASN A 28 14.68 19.63 22.74
CA ASN A 28 15.58 20.15 21.74
C ASN A 28 16.50 19.15 21.02
N ASP A 29 15.94 18.46 20.05
CA ASP A 29 16.60 18.30 18.76
C ASP A 29 15.52 18.13 17.67
N SER A 30 14.87 19.25 17.35
CA SER A 30 13.98 19.34 16.20
C SER A 30 14.81 19.38 14.93
N VAL A 31 14.99 18.26 14.28
CA VAL A 31 15.33 18.24 12.86
C VAL A 31 14.08 18.73 12.12
N ILE A 32 14.10 19.98 11.73
CA ILE A 32 13.04 20.61 10.95
C ILE A 32 13.14 20.05 9.54
N ASP A 33 12.31 19.07 9.23
CA ASP A 33 12.08 18.65 7.85
C ASP A 33 10.97 19.54 7.26
N PRO A 34 11.17 20.19 6.10
CA PRO A 34 10.16 21.11 5.54
C PRO A 34 8.97 20.34 4.98
N ILE A 35 8.08 19.92 5.84
CA ILE A 35 6.80 19.29 5.45
C ILE A 35 5.84 20.40 5.02
N GLY A 36 5.48 20.42 3.76
CA GLY A 36 4.93 21.54 3.03
C GLY A 36 3.55 22.08 3.38
N LYS A 37 2.75 21.48 4.30
CA LYS A 37 1.41 22.01 4.66
C LYS A 37 1.03 21.68 6.08
N ALA A 38 0.38 22.64 6.74
CA ALA A 38 -0.23 22.46 8.04
C ALA A 38 -1.35 21.39 7.99
N ALA A 39 -1.42 20.52 8.99
CA ALA A 39 -2.55 19.63 9.14
C ALA A 39 -3.77 20.44 9.59
N THR A 40 -4.85 20.38 8.83
CA THR A 40 -6.08 21.10 9.11
C THR A 40 -7.20 20.11 9.40
N ILE A 41 -7.86 20.28 10.55
CA ILE A 41 -8.95 19.41 10.98
C ILE A 41 -10.24 20.22 11.00
N VAL A 42 -11.19 19.76 10.18
CA VAL A 42 -12.53 20.38 10.12
C VAL A 42 -13.45 19.60 11.04
N GLY A 43 -14.02 20.27 12.00
CA GLY A 43 -14.96 19.69 12.94
C GLY A 43 -16.36 19.48 12.33
N SER A 44 -17.08 18.52 12.87
CA SER A 44 -18.48 18.25 12.64
C SER A 44 -19.19 17.98 14.00
N ASN A 45 -20.50 17.80 14.02
CA ASN A 45 -21.23 17.72 15.28
C ASN A 45 -20.90 16.50 16.16
N VAL A 46 -20.37 16.69 17.37
CA VAL A 46 -20.17 15.63 18.38
C VAL A 46 -21.11 15.85 19.56
N THR A 47 -21.73 14.79 20.05
CA THR A 47 -22.42 14.85 21.34
C THR A 47 -21.39 14.71 22.46
N THR A 48 -21.28 15.74 23.30
CA THR A 48 -20.46 15.70 24.52
C THR A 48 -20.81 14.51 25.41
N GLU A 49 -22.10 14.14 25.46
CA GLU A 49 -22.59 13.00 26.21
C GLU A 49 -22.02 11.67 25.65
N TYR A 50 -21.95 11.51 24.34
CA TYR A 50 -21.38 10.31 23.72
C TYR A 50 -19.88 10.18 23.94
N ALA A 51 -19.13 11.27 23.81
CA ALA A 51 -17.71 11.28 24.11
C ALA A 51 -17.44 10.95 25.59
N ASN A 52 -18.26 11.49 26.51
CA ASN A 52 -18.16 11.19 27.94
C ASN A 52 -18.51 9.71 28.24
N GLN A 53 -19.48 9.13 27.55
CA GLN A 53 -19.79 7.69 27.66
C GLN A 53 -18.61 6.81 27.22
N LEU A 54 -17.92 7.17 26.14
CA LEU A 54 -16.73 6.49 25.70
C LEU A 54 -15.58 6.65 26.69
N ALA A 55 -15.36 7.87 27.18
CA ALA A 55 -14.38 8.15 28.21
C ALA A 55 -14.60 7.29 29.46
N SER A 56 -15.87 7.18 29.87
CA SER A 56 -16.25 6.34 30.99
C SER A 56 -15.96 4.86 30.75
N ARG A 57 -16.21 4.36 29.55
CA ARG A 57 -15.89 2.98 29.19
C ARG A 57 -14.41 2.68 29.28
N VAL A 58 -13.57 3.53 28.71
CA VAL A 58 -12.11 3.34 28.75
C VAL A 58 -11.59 3.46 30.20
N ARG A 59 -12.00 4.48 30.96
CA ARG A 59 -11.57 4.67 32.36
C ARG A 59 -12.00 3.54 33.28
N ASN A 60 -13.20 3.00 33.11
CA ASN A 60 -13.80 2.00 34.00
C ASN A 60 -13.65 0.59 33.47
N TYR A 61 -12.85 0.39 32.43
CA TYR A 61 -12.64 -0.91 31.83
C TYR A 61 -11.93 -1.83 32.84
N LYS A 62 -12.64 -2.82 33.37
CA LYS A 62 -12.14 -3.77 34.35
C LYS A 62 -11.91 -5.18 33.78
N GLY A 63 -11.57 -5.30 32.52
CA GLY A 63 -11.17 -6.57 31.93
C GLY A 63 -12.28 -7.64 31.79
N ALA A 64 -13.52 -7.28 32.07
CA ALA A 64 -14.64 -8.16 31.78
C ALA A 64 -15.21 -7.78 30.41
N TYR A 65 -15.14 -8.65 29.42
CA TYR A 65 -16.11 -8.62 28.36
C TYR A 65 -17.50 -8.64 29.04
N ALA A 66 -18.14 -7.52 29.07
CA ALA A 66 -19.56 -7.57 29.30
C ALA A 66 -20.10 -8.46 28.18
N THR A 67 -20.67 -9.60 28.52
CA THR A 67 -21.44 -10.46 27.65
C THR A 67 -22.54 -9.65 27.00
N THR A 68 -22.20 -8.84 26.05
CA THR A 68 -23.11 -8.26 25.09
C THR A 68 -23.18 -9.28 23.98
N THR A 69 -24.09 -10.28 24.18
CA THR A 69 -24.74 -10.93 23.07
C THR A 69 -24.67 -9.99 21.86
N THR A 70 -24.13 -10.51 20.78
CA THR A 70 -24.11 -9.92 19.45
C THR A 70 -25.52 -9.57 18.98
N LYS A 71 -26.09 -8.55 19.59
CA LYS A 71 -27.02 -7.70 18.89
C LYS A 71 -26.10 -6.82 18.04
N THR A 72 -26.08 -7.09 16.75
CA THR A 72 -25.76 -6.10 15.74
C THR A 72 -26.29 -4.78 16.28
N ARG A 73 -25.39 -4.02 16.87
CA ARG A 73 -25.70 -2.64 17.19
C ARG A 73 -25.78 -1.97 15.84
N ALA A 74 -26.98 -1.93 15.30
CA ALA A 74 -27.36 -0.80 14.49
C ALA A 74 -26.87 0.41 15.28
N LEU A 75 -25.82 1.09 14.75
CA LEU A 75 -25.43 2.40 15.23
C LEU A 75 -26.73 3.17 15.37
N ALA A 76 -27.18 3.38 16.61
CA ALA A 76 -28.28 4.28 16.83
C ALA A 76 -27.77 5.59 16.24
N THR A 77 -28.36 5.99 15.12
CA THR A 77 -28.26 7.34 14.60
C THR A 77 -28.84 8.23 15.70
N ARG A 78 -27.98 8.58 16.64
CA ARG A 78 -28.34 9.53 17.70
C ARG A 78 -28.34 10.91 17.08
N ALA A 79 -29.36 11.64 17.30
CA ALA A 79 -29.48 13.03 16.87
C ALA A 79 -28.17 13.78 17.16
N GLU A 80 -27.63 14.40 16.16
CA GLU A 80 -26.45 15.25 16.23
C GLU A 80 -26.66 16.27 17.35
N ALA A 81 -25.71 16.38 18.29
CA ALA A 81 -25.76 17.47 19.24
C ALA A 81 -25.55 18.79 18.51
N ALA A 82 -26.49 19.66 18.63
CA ALA A 82 -26.36 20.98 18.04
C ALA A 82 -25.09 21.68 18.56
N GLU A 83 -24.42 22.39 17.69
CA GLU A 83 -23.35 23.31 18.06
C GLU A 83 -23.86 24.24 19.20
N PRO A 84 -23.08 24.38 20.26
CA PRO A 84 -23.56 25.19 21.40
C PRO A 84 -23.70 26.67 21.00
N ALA A 85 -24.84 27.25 21.27
CA ALA A 85 -25.02 28.66 21.05
C ALA A 85 -24.17 29.45 22.02
N VAL A 86 -23.53 30.51 21.55
CA VAL A 86 -22.83 31.46 22.46
C VAL A 86 -23.89 32.18 23.27
N PRO A 87 -23.84 32.18 24.62
CA PRO A 87 -24.81 32.88 25.45
C PRO A 87 -24.91 34.37 25.09
N ALA A 88 -26.12 34.92 25.08
CA ALA A 88 -26.32 36.33 24.77
C ALA A 88 -25.54 37.23 25.77
N GLY A 89 -24.88 38.25 25.26
CA GLY A 89 -24.08 39.16 26.11
C GLY A 89 -22.71 38.63 26.52
N THR A 90 -22.23 37.47 25.95
CA THR A 90 -20.89 36.98 26.21
C THR A 90 -19.85 38.00 25.77
N PRO A 91 -18.94 38.43 26.64
CA PRO A 91 -17.93 39.43 26.33
C PRO A 91 -16.86 38.87 25.42
N ASN A 92 -16.23 39.72 24.59
CA ASN A 92 -15.10 39.34 23.76
C ASN A 92 -13.89 39.05 24.66
N LEU A 93 -13.17 37.99 24.33
CA LEU A 93 -11.95 37.60 25.05
C LEU A 93 -10.86 38.69 24.91
N SER A 94 -10.81 39.37 23.78
CA SER A 94 -9.90 40.50 23.53
C SER A 94 -10.20 41.75 24.40
N SER A 95 -11.37 41.85 25.00
CA SER A 95 -11.69 42.96 25.90
C SER A 95 -11.04 42.87 27.26
N ILE A 96 -10.39 41.76 27.59
CA ILE A 96 -9.71 41.52 28.84
C ILE A 96 -8.24 41.87 28.73
N GLU A 97 -7.74 42.65 29.68
CA GLU A 97 -6.31 42.89 29.81
C GLU A 97 -5.60 41.58 30.14
N LYS A 98 -4.49 41.34 29.44
CA LYS A 98 -3.71 40.10 29.54
C LYS A 98 -3.40 39.68 30.99
N GLU A 99 -3.00 40.61 31.81
CA GLU A 99 -2.57 40.39 33.18
C GLU A 99 -3.74 39.99 34.11
N LYS A 100 -4.99 40.17 33.66
CA LYS A 100 -6.20 39.90 34.46
C LYS A 100 -6.85 38.56 34.12
N TRP A 101 -6.34 37.80 33.21
CA TRP A 101 -6.94 36.55 32.80
C TRP A 101 -7.02 35.52 33.94
N ASN A 102 -6.04 35.52 34.84
CA ASN A 102 -6.07 34.67 36.03
C ASN A 102 -7.26 34.89 36.98
N SER A 103 -7.91 36.05 36.93
CA SER A 103 -9.05 36.40 37.78
C SER A 103 -10.41 36.07 37.15
N HIS A 104 -10.41 35.40 36.00
CA HIS A 104 -11.60 35.17 35.20
C HIS A 104 -12.08 33.71 35.21
N SER A 105 -11.59 32.86 36.12
CA SER A 105 -12.04 31.50 36.31
C SER A 105 -13.57 31.45 36.46
N GLY A 106 -14.21 30.46 35.80
CA GLY A 106 -15.67 30.26 35.79
C GLY A 106 -16.44 31.22 34.88
N LYS A 107 -15.76 32.11 34.13
CA LYS A 107 -16.42 33.05 33.20
C LYS A 107 -16.38 32.56 31.77
N THR A 108 -17.29 33.09 30.97
CA THR A 108 -17.47 32.71 29.56
C THR A 108 -17.07 33.87 28.65
N TYR A 109 -16.31 33.56 27.57
CA TYR A 109 -15.82 34.55 26.60
C TYR A 109 -16.00 34.05 25.19
N VAL A 110 -15.96 34.97 24.22
CA VAL A 110 -15.99 34.65 22.81
C VAL A 110 -14.84 35.32 22.06
N VAL A 111 -14.25 34.61 21.10
CA VAL A 111 -13.43 35.19 20.02
C VAL A 111 -14.36 35.40 18.83
N PRO A 112 -14.73 36.67 18.53
CA PRO A 112 -15.69 36.96 17.46
C PRO A 112 -15.24 36.56 16.07
N ALA A 113 -16.19 36.34 15.16
CA ALA A 113 -15.89 36.09 13.77
C ALA A 113 -15.07 37.24 13.16
N GLY A 114 -14.02 36.90 12.39
CA GLY A 114 -13.11 37.86 11.77
C GLY A 114 -12.00 38.40 12.71
N GLU A 115 -12.02 38.09 14.01
CA GLU A 115 -10.96 38.46 14.95
C GLU A 115 -9.92 37.34 15.07
N THR A 116 -8.63 37.69 15.15
CA THR A 116 -7.53 36.80 15.47
C THR A 116 -6.94 37.18 16.81
N LEU A 117 -7.02 36.30 17.79
CA LEU A 117 -6.46 36.50 19.11
C LEU A 117 -5.29 35.54 19.38
N LYS A 118 -4.15 36.09 19.78
CA LYS A 118 -2.97 35.35 20.23
C LYS A 118 -2.99 35.21 21.75
N ALA A 119 -3.13 33.98 22.20
CA ALA A 119 -3.23 33.66 23.62
C ALA A 119 -1.95 33.06 24.23
N ASP A 120 -0.80 33.33 23.60
CA ASP A 120 0.51 32.82 24.01
C ASP A 120 0.86 33.31 25.44
N GLY A 121 1.13 32.35 26.35
CA GLY A 121 1.54 32.66 27.75
C GLY A 121 0.41 33.10 28.66
N TYR A 122 -0.84 32.97 28.27
CA TYR A 122 -1.99 33.35 29.11
C TYR A 122 -2.53 32.16 29.89
N ASN A 123 -2.99 32.45 31.12
CA ASN A 123 -3.73 31.53 31.94
C ASN A 123 -5.23 31.63 31.62
N ILE A 124 -5.80 30.54 31.05
CA ILE A 124 -7.23 30.42 30.76
C ILE A 124 -7.97 29.51 31.77
N GLU A 125 -7.39 29.29 32.94
CA GLU A 125 -7.89 28.38 33.97
C GLU A 125 -9.38 28.63 34.26
N GLY A 126 -10.16 27.53 34.19
CA GLY A 126 -11.60 27.55 34.49
C GLY A 126 -12.47 28.35 33.55
N MET A 127 -11.93 28.93 32.47
CA MET A 127 -12.71 29.67 31.48
C MET A 127 -13.47 28.78 30.52
N THR A 128 -14.61 29.29 30.02
CA THR A 128 -15.27 28.74 28.82
C THR A 128 -15.08 29.71 27.66
N ILE A 129 -14.45 29.27 26.61
CA ILE A 129 -14.12 30.09 25.43
C ILE A 129 -14.84 29.55 24.20
N TYR A 130 -15.64 30.40 23.54
CA TYR A 130 -16.24 30.11 22.24
C TYR A 130 -15.43 30.79 21.14
N VAL A 131 -14.97 30.02 20.15
CA VAL A 131 -14.13 30.52 19.06
C VAL A 131 -14.96 30.56 17.78
N LYS A 132 -15.38 31.75 17.34
CA LYS A 132 -15.99 32.06 16.05
C LYS A 132 -14.98 32.64 15.04
N GLY A 133 -13.94 33.32 15.56
CA GLY A 133 -12.81 33.85 14.83
C GLY A 133 -11.63 32.86 14.84
N THR A 134 -10.43 33.42 15.03
CA THR A 134 -9.21 32.63 15.14
C THR A 134 -8.60 32.78 16.52
N LEU A 135 -8.39 31.70 17.23
CA LEU A 135 -7.61 31.64 18.46
C LEU A 135 -6.28 30.95 18.17
N GLU A 136 -5.18 31.70 18.28
CA GLU A 136 -3.83 31.13 18.23
C GLU A 136 -3.34 30.92 19.66
N TYR A 137 -2.89 29.69 19.97
CA TYR A 137 -2.41 29.44 21.32
C TYR A 137 -1.27 28.39 21.31
N SER A 138 -0.18 28.65 22.05
CA SER A 138 1.01 27.82 22.10
C SER A 138 1.28 27.23 23.47
N SER A 139 0.99 27.94 24.55
CA SER A 139 1.24 27.47 25.91
C SER A 139 0.36 28.23 26.90
N ALA A 140 -0.95 28.00 26.86
CA ALA A 140 -1.86 28.60 27.82
C ALA A 140 -1.99 27.67 29.02
N TRP A 141 -1.80 28.20 30.23
CA TRP A 141 -2.06 27.51 31.47
C TRP A 141 -3.55 27.48 31.69
N GLY A 142 -4.16 26.30 31.74
CA GLY A 142 -5.62 26.22 31.77
C GLY A 142 -6.16 24.96 32.39
N SER A 143 -6.07 24.84 33.74
CA SER A 143 -6.78 23.79 34.45
C SER A 143 -8.30 24.03 34.42
N GLY A 144 -9.08 23.02 33.99
CA GLY A 144 -10.53 23.11 33.93
C GLY A 144 -11.10 24.06 32.87
N ALA A 145 -10.32 24.52 31.92
CA ALA A 145 -10.81 25.33 30.80
C ALA A 145 -11.61 24.51 29.77
N SER A 146 -12.55 25.16 29.08
CA SER A 146 -13.31 24.62 27.96
C SER A 146 -13.18 25.51 26.73
N ILE A 147 -12.63 25.02 25.67
CA ILE A 147 -12.50 25.71 24.38
C ILE A 147 -13.47 25.06 23.38
N ASN A 148 -14.45 25.83 22.91
CA ASN A 148 -15.43 25.38 21.94
C ASN A 148 -15.17 26.06 20.59
N VAL A 149 -14.59 25.36 19.63
CA VAL A 149 -14.34 25.85 18.28
C VAL A 149 -15.61 25.68 17.47
N LEU A 150 -16.32 26.77 17.22
CA LEU A 150 -17.61 26.78 16.53
C LEU A 150 -17.44 26.73 15.00
N SER A 151 -18.54 26.46 14.29
CA SER A 151 -18.54 26.47 12.81
C SER A 151 -18.05 27.81 12.25
N GLY A 152 -17.05 27.77 11.36
CA GLY A 152 -16.35 28.94 10.86
C GLY A 152 -15.24 29.49 11.77
N GLY A 153 -15.16 29.00 13.03
CA GLY A 153 -14.07 29.32 13.93
C GLY A 153 -12.82 28.48 13.67
N LYS A 154 -11.67 28.98 14.12
CA LYS A 154 -10.38 28.34 13.92
C LYS A 154 -9.55 28.38 15.22
N LEU A 155 -9.04 27.23 15.61
CA LEU A 155 -8.01 27.10 16.63
C LEU A 155 -6.67 26.77 15.96
N ILE A 156 -5.65 27.57 16.16
CA ILE A 156 -4.30 27.30 15.70
C ILE A 156 -3.49 26.88 16.93
N ALA A 157 -3.20 25.58 17.02
CA ALA A 157 -2.33 25.04 18.06
C ALA A 157 -0.89 25.21 17.61
N LYS A 158 -0.12 26.06 18.30
CA LYS A 158 1.29 26.27 18.06
C LYS A 158 2.10 25.48 19.07
N ASP A 159 3.14 24.83 18.60
CA ASP A 159 4.06 24.04 19.41
C ASP A 159 3.37 23.00 20.32
N HIS A 160 4.04 22.57 21.36
CA HIS A 160 3.45 21.66 22.34
C HIS A 160 2.26 22.31 23.01
N THR A 161 1.08 21.79 22.76
CA THR A 161 -0.11 22.23 23.50
C THR A 161 -0.06 21.67 24.92
N GLU A 162 0.87 22.15 25.73
CA GLU A 162 0.87 21.91 27.16
C GLU A 162 -0.23 22.72 27.78
N VAL A 163 -1.42 22.15 27.84
CA VAL A 163 -2.48 22.72 28.68
C VAL A 163 -2.51 21.89 29.94
N PHE A 164 -2.16 22.52 31.04
CA PHE A 164 -2.16 21.86 32.33
C PHE A 164 -3.59 21.68 32.86
N GLY A 165 -3.88 20.46 33.33
CA GLY A 165 -5.15 20.12 33.95
C GLY A 165 -6.23 19.64 32.98
N ASP A 166 -7.47 19.56 33.46
CA ASP A 166 -8.62 19.00 32.76
C ASP A 166 -9.17 19.90 31.63
N THR A 167 -8.32 20.48 30.79
CA THR A 167 -8.79 21.32 29.70
C THR A 167 -9.54 20.49 28.66
N LYS A 168 -10.66 21.00 28.21
CA LYS A 168 -11.53 20.37 27.24
C LYS A 168 -11.57 21.18 25.95
N VAL A 169 -11.26 20.57 24.82
CA VAL A 169 -11.41 21.18 23.50
C VAL A 169 -12.50 20.44 22.73
N SER A 170 -13.56 21.14 22.34
CA SER A 170 -14.65 20.64 21.51
C SER A 170 -14.63 21.37 20.18
N ASN A 171 -14.67 20.63 19.05
CA ASN A 171 -14.45 21.20 17.73
C ASN A 171 -15.61 20.97 16.77
N TRP A 172 -16.27 22.04 16.35
CA TRP A 172 -17.22 22.11 15.22
C TRP A 172 -16.68 22.96 14.06
N GLY A 173 -15.54 23.60 14.26
CA GLY A 173 -14.86 24.45 13.29
C GLY A 173 -13.61 23.78 12.72
N THR A 174 -12.49 24.49 12.78
CA THR A 174 -11.20 24.06 12.26
C THR A 174 -10.13 24.09 13.34
N ILE A 175 -9.37 23.03 13.50
CA ILE A 175 -8.10 23.04 14.26
C ILE A 175 -6.97 22.88 13.29
N GLU A 176 -5.98 23.77 13.38
CA GLU A 176 -4.78 23.77 12.53
C GLU A 176 -3.55 23.55 13.40
N PHE A 177 -2.74 22.57 13.03
CA PHE A 177 -1.43 22.31 13.61
C PHE A 177 -0.32 22.89 12.72
N PRO A 178 0.81 23.34 13.29
CA PRO A 178 1.90 23.91 12.49
C PRO A 178 2.46 22.93 11.49
N ALA A 179 2.70 23.40 10.26
CA ALA A 179 3.21 22.59 9.15
C ALA A 179 4.65 22.07 9.36
N ASN A 180 5.39 22.70 10.23
CA ASN A 180 6.80 22.39 10.49
C ASN A 180 7.03 21.37 11.62
N GLN A 181 5.98 20.85 12.25
CA GLN A 181 6.09 19.82 13.28
C GLN A 181 5.82 18.44 12.70
N LYS A 182 6.77 17.53 12.87
CA LYS A 182 6.57 16.12 12.53
C LYS A 182 5.70 15.39 13.56
N GLU A 183 5.80 15.76 14.83
CA GLU A 183 5.09 15.13 15.95
C GLU A 183 4.15 16.13 16.63
N TYR A 184 2.89 15.76 16.83
CA TYR A 184 1.93 16.49 17.65
C TYR A 184 1.82 15.84 19.02
N ILE A 185 2.01 16.62 20.07
CA ILE A 185 1.99 16.14 21.45
C ILE A 185 0.73 16.62 22.14
N ILE A 186 -0.09 15.69 22.64
CA ILE A 186 -1.23 15.95 23.50
C ILE A 186 -0.83 15.57 24.93
N LYS A 187 -0.85 16.53 25.84
CA LYS A 187 -0.43 16.38 27.23
C LYS A 187 -1.45 16.99 28.18
N ASN A 188 -1.93 16.21 29.16
CA ASN A 188 -2.91 16.65 30.16
C ASN A 188 -4.15 17.37 29.61
N THR A 189 -4.59 17.01 28.39
CA THR A 189 -5.63 17.72 27.67
C THR A 189 -6.70 16.77 27.19
N PHE A 190 -7.93 17.20 27.21
CA PHE A 190 -9.06 16.52 26.59
C PHE A 190 -9.37 17.15 25.25
N TYR A 191 -9.20 16.37 24.16
CA TYR A 191 -9.62 16.74 22.82
C TYR A 191 -10.81 15.91 22.37
N GLN A 192 -11.77 16.57 21.75
CA GLN A 192 -12.94 15.94 21.18
C GLN A 192 -13.12 16.42 19.74
N PHE A 193 -13.03 15.49 18.78
CA PHE A 193 -13.23 15.75 17.38
C PHE A 193 -14.55 15.17 16.89
N ALA A 194 -15.35 16.05 16.31
CA ALA A 194 -16.51 15.67 15.55
C ALA A 194 -16.08 15.37 14.10
N GLY A 195 -16.27 14.17 13.61
CA GLY A 195 -15.82 13.77 12.29
C GLY A 195 -14.44 13.12 12.29
N ASN A 196 -13.70 13.29 11.21
CA ASN A 196 -12.39 12.68 11.01
C ASN A 196 -11.26 13.54 11.59
N LEU A 197 -10.30 12.89 12.23
CA LEU A 197 -9.00 13.47 12.54
C LEU A 197 -7.99 12.94 11.53
N ASN A 198 -7.64 13.75 10.53
CA ASN A 198 -6.65 13.40 9.52
C ASN A 198 -5.40 14.26 9.71
N ILE A 199 -4.36 13.65 10.23
CA ILE A 199 -3.03 14.22 10.43
C ILE A 199 -1.97 13.39 9.69
N LYS A 200 -2.31 12.86 8.52
CA LYS A 200 -1.39 12.12 7.66
C LYS A 200 -0.14 12.95 7.37
N GLY A 201 1.03 12.35 7.46
CA GLY A 201 2.34 13.01 7.37
C GLY A 201 2.89 13.44 8.74
N HIS A 202 2.12 13.21 9.83
CA HIS A 202 2.51 13.58 11.18
C HIS A 202 2.32 12.44 12.17
N ASP A 203 3.19 12.42 13.17
CA ASP A 203 3.11 11.52 14.31
C ASP A 203 2.22 12.15 15.40
N LEU A 204 1.51 11.32 16.15
CA LEU A 204 0.73 11.73 17.33
C LEU A 204 1.32 11.11 18.58
N LYS A 205 1.67 11.93 19.56
CA LYS A 205 2.13 11.50 20.88
C LYS A 205 1.15 11.94 21.96
N MET A 206 0.68 11.01 22.76
CA MET A 206 -0.24 11.25 23.87
C MET A 206 0.44 10.86 25.17
N VAL A 207 0.52 11.79 26.10
CA VAL A 207 1.23 11.60 27.37
C VAL A 207 0.42 12.08 28.56
N GLU A 208 0.80 11.62 29.76
CA GLU A 208 0.13 11.96 31.03
C GLU A 208 -1.36 11.57 31.02
N ALA A 209 -2.25 12.40 31.52
CA ALA A 209 -3.69 12.16 31.55
C ALA A 209 -4.43 12.68 30.30
N SER A 210 -3.74 12.71 29.13
CA SER A 210 -4.34 13.17 27.89
C SER A 210 -5.48 12.28 27.42
N GLN A 211 -6.50 12.86 26.83
CA GLN A 211 -7.67 12.16 26.32
C GLN A 211 -8.01 12.66 24.91
N LEU A 212 -8.15 11.76 23.97
CA LEU A 212 -8.51 12.07 22.59
C LEU A 212 -9.73 11.24 22.17
N TYR A 213 -10.78 11.93 21.75
CA TYR A 213 -12.00 11.32 21.22
C TYR A 213 -12.20 11.73 19.77
N VAL A 214 -12.29 10.76 18.89
CA VAL A 214 -12.55 10.96 17.46
C VAL A 214 -13.84 10.26 17.10
N GLN A 215 -14.83 11.01 16.67
CA GLN A 215 -16.16 10.46 16.39
C GLN A 215 -16.20 9.56 15.18
N ASN A 216 -15.42 9.86 14.14
CA ASN A 216 -15.30 9.02 12.96
C ASN A 216 -13.91 8.38 12.92
N SER A 217 -13.13 8.66 11.90
CA SER A 217 -11.84 7.99 11.67
C SER A 217 -10.64 8.84 12.07
N LEU A 218 -9.60 8.16 12.57
CA LEU A 218 -8.28 8.71 12.82
C LEU A 218 -7.34 8.26 11.69
N ILE A 219 -6.61 9.20 11.09
CA ILE A 219 -5.52 8.94 10.17
C ILE A 219 -4.27 9.67 10.66
N ALA A 220 -3.18 8.95 10.91
CA ALA A 220 -1.90 9.49 11.35
C ALA A 220 -0.75 8.64 10.78
N ASP A 221 0.49 9.11 10.93
CA ASP A 221 1.63 8.26 10.58
C ASP A 221 1.94 7.33 11.74
N LYS A 222 2.49 7.78 12.82
CA LYS A 222 2.74 7.00 14.04
C LYS A 222 1.87 7.54 15.19
N VAL A 223 1.43 6.63 16.08
CA VAL A 223 0.82 7.02 17.35
C VAL A 223 1.61 6.41 18.50
N THR A 224 2.04 7.24 19.44
CA THR A 224 2.70 6.83 20.69
C THR A 224 1.87 7.27 21.88
N MET A 225 1.55 6.33 22.78
CA MET A 225 0.77 6.61 23.99
C MET A 225 1.53 6.13 25.24
N CYS A 226 1.59 6.93 26.25
CA CYS A 226 2.19 6.53 27.51
C CYS A 226 1.48 7.13 28.73
N GLN A 227 1.83 6.63 29.92
CA GLN A 227 1.23 6.98 31.21
C GLN A 227 -0.28 6.68 31.23
N ASP A 228 -1.13 7.65 31.56
CA ASP A 228 -2.58 7.48 31.65
C ASP A 228 -3.32 7.99 30.40
N ALA A 229 -2.65 8.08 29.27
CA ALA A 229 -3.21 8.55 28.00
C ALA A 229 -4.36 7.67 27.52
N GLN A 230 -5.43 8.28 27.00
CA GLN A 230 -6.62 7.59 26.54
C GLN A 230 -7.02 8.02 25.12
N LEU A 231 -7.14 7.05 24.23
CA LEU A 231 -7.58 7.23 22.84
C LEU A 231 -8.91 6.51 22.61
N ASN A 232 -9.89 7.21 22.05
CA ASN A 232 -11.16 6.63 21.63
C ASN A 232 -11.45 7.03 20.19
N VAL A 233 -11.59 6.04 19.31
CA VAL A 233 -11.97 6.22 17.92
C VAL A 233 -13.23 5.41 17.63
N ILE A 234 -14.29 6.07 17.17
CA ILE A 234 -15.59 5.43 17.00
C ILE A 234 -15.67 4.57 15.75
N ASP A 235 -14.97 4.97 14.71
CA ASP A 235 -14.93 4.25 13.46
C ASP A 235 -13.54 3.59 13.26
N ASN A 236 -12.76 4.03 12.30
CA ASN A 236 -11.49 3.40 11.94
C ASN A 236 -10.29 4.20 12.43
N ALA A 237 -9.23 3.49 12.79
CA ALA A 237 -7.91 4.09 12.98
C ALA A 237 -6.95 3.54 11.92
N THR A 238 -6.42 4.41 11.06
CA THR A 238 -5.49 4.04 9.98
C THR A 238 -4.15 4.73 10.22
N LEU A 239 -3.13 3.95 10.54
CA LEU A 239 -1.77 4.43 10.75
C LEU A 239 -0.88 3.92 9.63
N THR A 240 -0.11 4.81 9.03
CA THR A 240 0.89 4.46 8.02
C THR A 240 2.23 4.02 8.64
N GLY A 241 2.35 4.11 9.95
CA GLY A 241 3.49 3.70 10.76
C GLY A 241 3.07 2.87 11.97
N GLU A 242 3.89 2.89 13.01
CA GLU A 242 3.76 2.08 14.23
C GLU A 242 2.69 2.64 15.20
N PHE A 243 2.02 1.74 15.90
CA PHE A 243 1.25 2.06 17.10
C PHE A 243 1.98 1.54 18.35
N GLU A 244 2.39 2.45 19.21
CA GLU A 244 3.14 2.13 20.43
C GLU A 244 2.38 2.60 21.69
N MET A 245 2.20 1.70 22.66
CA MET A 245 1.53 1.98 23.93
C MET A 245 2.38 1.50 25.09
N SER A 246 2.48 2.32 26.15
CA SER A 246 3.16 1.96 27.39
C SER A 246 2.44 2.44 28.63
N ASP A 247 2.89 1.94 29.77
CA ASP A 247 2.38 2.24 31.11
C ASP A 247 0.91 1.86 31.31
N ARG A 248 0.03 2.76 31.68
CA ARG A 248 -1.40 2.53 31.89
C ARG A 248 -2.26 3.11 30.77
N SER A 249 -1.65 3.38 29.60
CA SER A 249 -2.39 3.97 28.50
C SER A 249 -3.46 3.03 27.96
N GLN A 250 -4.55 3.58 27.45
CA GLN A 250 -5.71 2.83 27.00
C GLN A 250 -6.18 3.33 25.64
N ALA A 251 -6.44 2.41 24.72
CA ALA A 251 -6.99 2.75 23.43
C ALA A 251 -8.22 1.89 23.09
N TRP A 252 -9.21 2.54 22.54
CA TRP A 252 -10.44 1.92 22.08
C TRP A 252 -10.72 2.34 20.63
N VAL A 253 -10.67 1.40 19.69
CA VAL A 253 -11.07 1.60 18.29
C VAL A 253 -12.29 0.72 18.03
N ASN A 254 -13.44 1.33 17.77
CA ASN A 254 -14.71 0.58 17.74
C ASN A 254 -14.87 -0.27 16.47
N ASN A 255 -14.22 0.11 15.37
CA ASN A 255 -14.29 -0.62 14.11
C ASN A 255 -12.91 -1.21 13.72
N VAL A 256 -12.30 -0.78 12.65
CA VAL A 256 -11.04 -1.36 12.13
C VAL A 256 -9.86 -0.49 12.53
N MET A 257 -8.84 -1.11 13.09
CA MET A 257 -7.53 -0.52 13.29
C MET A 257 -6.52 -1.12 12.32
N THR A 258 -5.80 -0.26 11.59
CA THR A 258 -4.71 -0.66 10.69
C THR A 258 -3.42 0.05 11.09
N THR A 259 -2.31 -0.68 11.18
CA THR A 259 -0.97 -0.15 11.52
C THR A 259 0.11 -1.02 10.89
N THR A 260 1.33 -0.48 10.73
CA THR A 260 2.45 -1.27 10.20
C THR A 260 3.03 -2.21 11.24
N SER A 261 3.09 -1.79 12.51
CA SER A 261 3.50 -2.62 13.64
C SER A 261 2.79 -2.18 14.91
N LEU A 262 2.66 -3.09 15.88
CA LEU A 262 2.01 -2.85 17.16
C LEU A 262 2.95 -3.25 18.30
N LYS A 263 3.24 -2.30 19.18
CA LYS A 263 4.01 -2.55 20.40
C LYS A 263 3.24 -2.05 21.61
N ILE A 264 2.84 -2.97 22.47
CA ILE A 264 2.07 -2.67 23.69
C ILE A 264 2.73 -3.27 24.91
N GLN A 265 2.90 -2.47 25.97
CA GLN A 265 3.67 -2.90 27.15
C GLN A 265 3.16 -2.20 28.45
N ASN A 266 3.50 -2.77 29.59
CA ASN A 266 3.28 -2.15 30.92
C ASN A 266 1.81 -1.86 31.25
N THR A 267 1.00 -2.90 31.36
CA THR A 267 -0.41 -2.80 31.81
C THR A 267 -1.33 -1.96 30.92
N THR A 268 -0.99 -1.80 29.66
CA THR A 268 -1.86 -1.12 28.68
C THR A 268 -3.11 -1.93 28.33
N VAL A 269 -4.12 -1.24 27.84
CA VAL A 269 -5.34 -1.87 27.32
C VAL A 269 -5.60 -1.39 25.91
N LEU A 270 -5.62 -2.32 24.96
CA LEU A 270 -6.06 -2.04 23.60
C LEU A 270 -7.30 -2.87 23.26
N HIS A 271 -8.35 -2.21 22.84
CA HIS A 271 -9.57 -2.83 22.36
C HIS A 271 -9.83 -2.47 20.91
N SER A 272 -9.89 -3.47 20.04
CA SER A 272 -10.37 -3.33 18.66
C SER A 272 -11.71 -4.05 18.51
N GLY A 273 -12.76 -3.29 18.27
CA GLY A 273 -14.13 -3.82 18.29
C GLY A 273 -14.50 -4.67 17.08
N CYS A 274 -13.80 -4.51 15.97
CA CYS A 274 -14.02 -5.25 14.74
C CYS A 274 -12.74 -5.97 14.29
N ALA A 275 -11.78 -5.26 13.72
CA ALA A 275 -10.55 -5.87 13.22
C ALA A 275 -9.31 -5.07 13.58
N LEU A 276 -8.27 -5.77 14.01
CA LEU A 276 -6.93 -5.26 14.16
C LEU A 276 -6.05 -5.85 13.04
N LYS A 277 -5.63 -5.00 12.11
CA LYS A 277 -4.79 -5.39 10.97
C LYS A 277 -3.41 -4.78 11.14
N VAL A 278 -2.42 -5.60 11.36
CA VAL A 278 -1.02 -5.22 11.51
C VAL A 278 -0.24 -5.79 10.32
N GLU A 279 0.37 -4.94 9.53
CA GLU A 279 1.14 -5.37 8.35
C GLU A 279 2.40 -6.16 8.72
N GLY A 280 2.96 -5.94 9.90
CA GLY A 280 4.15 -6.57 10.44
C GLY A 280 3.88 -7.27 11.76
N ASP A 281 4.63 -6.87 12.79
CA ASP A 281 4.72 -7.56 14.06
C ASP A 281 3.80 -6.97 15.14
N VAL A 282 3.24 -7.86 15.95
CA VAL A 282 2.56 -7.53 17.21
C VAL A 282 3.43 -8.01 18.38
N ASN A 283 3.81 -7.07 19.25
CA ASN A 283 4.54 -7.36 20.48
C ASN A 283 3.74 -6.88 21.70
N ALA A 284 3.26 -7.81 22.53
CA ALA A 284 2.49 -7.56 23.73
C ALA A 284 3.23 -8.08 24.97
N THR A 285 3.56 -7.19 25.92
CA THR A 285 4.41 -7.55 27.06
C THR A 285 3.93 -6.90 28.38
N ASN A 286 4.41 -7.42 29.53
CA ASN A 286 4.28 -6.81 30.85
C ASN A 286 2.82 -6.52 31.27
N GLY A 287 1.95 -7.52 31.22
CA GLY A 287 0.60 -7.42 31.76
C GLY A 287 -0.36 -6.59 30.88
N THR A 288 -0.05 -6.45 29.60
CA THR A 288 -0.97 -5.79 28.65
C THR A 288 -2.24 -6.61 28.44
N ASN A 289 -3.35 -5.94 28.08
CA ASN A 289 -4.61 -6.58 27.73
C ASN A 289 -4.99 -6.19 26.30
N LEU A 290 -5.03 -7.16 25.41
CA LEU A 290 -5.39 -6.98 24.00
C LEU A 290 -6.73 -7.68 23.73
N TYR A 291 -7.75 -6.92 23.32
CA TYR A 291 -9.08 -7.43 22.99
C TYR A 291 -9.33 -7.35 21.50
N VAL A 292 -9.64 -8.49 20.88
CA VAL A 292 -9.83 -8.56 19.42
C VAL A 292 -10.97 -9.51 19.04
N LEU A 293 -11.73 -9.15 18.01
CA LEU A 293 -12.62 -10.07 17.29
C LEU A 293 -11.86 -10.71 16.12
N TYR A 294 -11.16 -9.91 15.34
CA TYR A 294 -10.27 -10.37 14.28
C TYR A 294 -8.91 -9.69 14.39
N LEU A 295 -7.85 -10.48 14.44
CA LEU A 295 -6.46 -10.02 14.39
C LEU A 295 -5.79 -10.63 13.17
N LYS A 296 -5.19 -9.80 12.31
CA LYS A 296 -4.27 -10.22 11.25
C LYS A 296 -2.90 -9.60 11.46
N ALA A 297 -1.82 -10.41 11.43
CA ALA A 297 -0.44 -9.95 11.53
C ALA A 297 0.53 -10.94 10.86
N LYS A 298 1.76 -10.51 10.60
CA LYS A 298 2.82 -11.42 10.15
C LYS A 298 3.41 -12.23 11.30
N TYR A 299 3.57 -11.60 12.44
CA TYR A 299 4.15 -12.19 13.63
C TYR A 299 3.40 -11.69 14.86
N TYR A 300 3.18 -12.60 15.83
CA TYR A 300 2.58 -12.25 17.10
C TYR A 300 3.43 -12.80 18.24
N LYS A 301 3.75 -11.92 19.19
CA LYS A 301 4.47 -12.30 20.42
C LYS A 301 3.81 -11.71 21.65
N GLN A 302 3.58 -12.56 22.64
CA GLN A 302 3.17 -12.13 23.98
C GLN A 302 4.04 -12.78 25.04
N ASP A 303 4.37 -12.01 26.10
CA ASP A 303 5.13 -12.49 27.24
C ASP A 303 4.83 -11.69 28.52
N SER A 304 5.49 -12.06 29.63
CA SER A 304 5.48 -11.30 30.88
C SER A 304 4.09 -10.93 31.40
N GLY A 305 3.11 -11.83 31.26
CA GLY A 305 1.76 -11.65 31.77
C GLY A 305 0.81 -10.88 30.84
N ALA A 306 1.19 -10.69 29.58
CA ALA A 306 0.28 -10.16 28.57
C ALA A 306 -0.89 -11.12 28.32
N ILE A 307 -2.10 -10.59 28.15
CA ILE A 307 -3.32 -11.36 27.93
C ILE A 307 -3.95 -10.97 26.58
N LEU A 308 -4.23 -11.97 25.76
CA LEU A 308 -5.03 -11.84 24.55
C LEU A 308 -6.45 -12.32 24.84
N HIS A 309 -7.39 -11.38 24.84
CA HIS A 309 -8.80 -11.68 25.11
C HIS A 309 -9.53 -11.97 23.80
N LEU A 310 -10.03 -13.17 23.70
CA LEU A 310 -10.88 -13.66 22.62
C LEU A 310 -12.34 -13.61 23.03
N GLN A 311 -13.24 -13.61 22.08
CA GLN A 311 -14.69 -13.77 22.29
C GLN A 311 -15.22 -14.82 21.28
N ASP A 312 -16.49 -15.18 21.41
CA ASP A 312 -17.11 -16.05 20.42
C ASP A 312 -16.93 -15.50 19.01
N GLN A 313 -16.57 -16.37 18.05
CA GLN A 313 -16.26 -16.06 16.66
C GLN A 313 -14.97 -15.23 16.46
N SER A 314 -14.09 -15.13 17.47
CA SER A 314 -12.78 -14.51 17.29
C SER A 314 -11.86 -15.34 16.40
N MET A 315 -11.08 -14.65 15.59
CA MET A 315 -10.04 -15.26 14.78
C MET A 315 -8.74 -14.47 14.85
N VAL A 316 -7.66 -15.15 15.20
CA VAL A 316 -6.29 -14.65 15.16
C VAL A 316 -5.57 -15.31 14.00
N ASP A 317 -5.27 -14.56 12.94
CA ASP A 317 -4.68 -15.02 11.68
C ASP A 317 -3.25 -14.48 11.56
N ILE A 318 -2.26 -15.33 11.87
CA ILE A 318 -0.84 -14.98 11.86
C ILE A 318 -0.16 -15.70 10.70
N GLU A 319 0.36 -14.93 9.76
CA GLU A 319 1.02 -15.47 8.56
C GLU A 319 2.26 -16.31 8.89
N GLY A 320 2.98 -15.97 9.96
CA GLY A 320 4.22 -16.63 10.38
C GLY A 320 4.10 -17.32 11.73
N LYS A 321 4.71 -16.71 12.77
CA LYS A 321 4.87 -17.29 14.09
C LYS A 321 3.92 -16.67 15.12
N TYR A 322 3.20 -17.51 15.84
CA TYR A 322 2.52 -17.14 17.08
C TYR A 322 3.38 -17.58 18.27
N VAL A 323 3.84 -16.61 19.06
CA VAL A 323 4.74 -16.84 20.18
C VAL A 323 4.07 -16.44 21.49
N ASN A 324 3.87 -17.39 22.40
CA ASN A 324 3.34 -17.12 23.73
C ASN A 324 4.32 -17.65 24.79
N LEU A 325 5.09 -16.74 25.38
CA LEU A 325 6.13 -17.05 26.36
C LEU A 325 5.66 -16.97 27.81
N ASN A 326 4.38 -16.81 28.04
CA ASN A 326 3.81 -16.72 29.40
C ASN A 326 3.86 -18.07 30.10
N GLN A 327 4.31 -18.11 31.36
CA GLN A 327 4.45 -19.33 32.12
C GLN A 327 3.38 -19.58 33.19
N LYS A 328 2.58 -18.64 33.60
CA LYS A 328 1.50 -18.81 34.63
C LYS A 328 0.65 -17.54 34.80
N GLN A 329 1.03 -16.43 34.19
CA GLN A 329 0.36 -15.14 34.36
C GLN A 329 0.29 -14.48 32.97
N GLY A 330 -0.69 -14.76 32.22
CA GLY A 330 -0.92 -14.20 30.90
C GLY A 330 -1.14 -15.30 29.87
N TYR A 331 -2.28 -15.24 29.23
CA TYR A 331 -2.78 -16.30 28.39
C TYR A 331 -3.64 -15.69 27.28
N ALA A 332 -4.01 -16.52 26.30
CA ALA A 332 -5.16 -16.23 25.46
C ALA A 332 -6.38 -16.82 26.17
N ASP A 333 -7.37 -16.01 26.49
CA ASP A 333 -8.59 -16.44 27.17
C ASP A 333 -9.84 -16.30 26.29
N LEU A 334 -10.77 -17.24 26.46
CA LEU A 334 -12.08 -17.23 25.85
C LEU A 334 -13.12 -17.34 26.97
N PRO A 335 -13.66 -16.19 27.46
CA PRO A 335 -14.58 -16.16 28.58
C PRO A 335 -16.01 -16.59 28.22
N ASP A 336 -16.37 -16.66 26.95
CA ASP A 336 -17.70 -17.04 26.49
C ASP A 336 -17.92 -18.55 26.69
N LYS A 337 -18.94 -18.94 27.45
CA LYS A 337 -19.16 -20.34 27.88
C LYS A 337 -19.37 -21.34 26.75
N ASP A 338 -19.94 -20.91 25.64
CA ASP A 338 -20.22 -21.73 24.45
C ASP A 338 -19.50 -21.14 23.23
N GLY A 339 -18.47 -20.31 23.46
CA GLY A 339 -17.78 -19.60 22.41
C GLY A 339 -16.77 -20.46 21.67
N VAL A 340 -16.53 -20.12 20.41
CA VAL A 340 -15.46 -20.72 19.60
C VAL A 340 -14.55 -19.62 19.07
N ALA A 341 -13.24 -19.79 19.28
CA ALA A 341 -12.22 -18.92 18.73
C ALA A 341 -11.16 -19.75 17.98
N VAL A 342 -10.51 -19.13 17.00
CA VAL A 342 -9.46 -19.78 16.21
C VAL A 342 -8.17 -18.97 16.30
N ILE A 343 -7.06 -19.66 16.54
CA ILE A 343 -5.71 -19.10 16.40
C ILE A 343 -5.02 -19.87 15.27
N LYS A 344 -4.82 -19.21 14.14
CA LYS A 344 -4.15 -19.73 12.95
C LYS A 344 -2.75 -19.16 12.84
N ALA A 345 -1.75 -20.01 12.69
CA ALA A 345 -0.36 -19.63 12.48
C ALA A 345 0.43 -20.75 11.78
N ASN A 346 1.47 -20.40 11.01
CA ASN A 346 2.34 -21.42 10.42
C ASN A 346 3.08 -22.23 11.50
N ALA A 347 3.46 -21.58 12.60
CA ALA A 347 4.11 -22.24 13.73
C ALA A 347 3.69 -21.59 15.05
N PHE A 348 3.50 -22.41 16.06
CA PHE A 348 3.25 -22.00 17.43
C PHE A 348 4.47 -22.23 18.29
N TYR A 349 4.88 -21.23 19.05
CA TYR A 349 5.99 -21.26 19.97
C TYR A 349 5.51 -20.93 21.38
N TYR A 350 5.95 -21.69 22.37
CA TYR A 350 5.68 -21.40 23.77
C TYR A 350 6.95 -21.60 24.61
N ASN A 351 6.90 -21.19 25.86
CA ASN A 351 8.03 -21.33 26.76
C ASN A 351 7.79 -22.50 27.70
N ALA A 352 8.30 -23.70 27.32
CA ALA A 352 8.24 -24.84 28.21
C ALA A 352 9.05 -24.56 29.50
N PRO A 353 8.50 -24.84 30.67
CA PRO A 353 9.27 -24.80 31.88
C PRO A 353 10.27 -25.96 31.88
N GLY A 354 11.54 -25.68 31.65
CA GLY A 354 12.64 -26.65 31.65
C GLY A 354 13.73 -26.29 30.66
N LYS A 355 14.98 -26.45 31.04
CA LYS A 355 16.10 -26.27 30.13
C LYS A 355 16.03 -27.30 29.03
N GLU A 356 16.33 -26.91 27.83
CA GLU A 356 16.75 -27.81 26.76
C GLU A 356 17.86 -28.73 27.32
N GLY A 357 17.55 -29.98 27.59
CA GLY A 357 18.49 -30.91 28.24
C GLY A 357 17.95 -31.70 29.44
N ASP A 358 16.91 -31.22 30.13
CA ASP A 358 16.27 -31.97 31.24
C ASP A 358 15.23 -32.99 30.76
N TRP A 359 15.27 -33.34 29.50
CA TRP A 359 14.42 -34.40 28.93
C TRP A 359 14.90 -35.76 29.43
N ASN A 360 14.08 -36.41 30.19
CA ASN A 360 14.35 -37.77 30.68
C ASN A 360 14.28 -38.77 29.51
N PRO A 361 15.41 -39.30 29.00
CA PRO A 361 15.40 -40.19 27.85
C PRO A 361 14.76 -41.52 28.25
N GLY A 362 13.49 -41.68 27.91
CA GLY A 362 12.76 -42.91 28.10
C GLY A 362 11.42 -42.83 28.86
N GLY A 363 11.01 -41.64 29.32
CA GLY A 363 9.69 -41.42 29.91
C GLY A 363 8.77 -40.64 28.96
N ALA A 364 7.46 -40.83 29.09
CA ALA A 364 6.48 -40.01 28.40
C ALA A 364 6.75 -38.53 28.73
N LYS A 365 6.97 -37.72 27.71
CA LYS A 365 7.28 -36.29 27.92
C LYS A 365 5.96 -35.57 28.10
N THR A 366 5.81 -34.91 29.25
CA THR A 366 4.65 -34.01 29.47
C THR A 366 5.11 -32.57 29.31
N VAL A 367 4.43 -31.86 28.42
CA VAL A 367 4.67 -30.45 28.16
C VAL A 367 3.48 -29.66 28.72
N ASP A 368 3.73 -28.83 29.71
CA ASP A 368 2.70 -27.95 30.32
C ASP A 368 2.55 -26.67 29.51
N CYS A 369 1.44 -26.55 28.78
CA CYS A 369 1.07 -25.41 27.96
C CYS A 369 -0.04 -24.56 28.62
N SER A 370 0.15 -24.11 29.85
CA SER A 370 -0.83 -23.28 30.58
C SER A 370 -1.00 -21.86 29.99
N VAL A 371 -0.96 -21.72 28.66
CA VAL A 371 -1.05 -20.45 27.95
C VAL A 371 -2.43 -20.14 27.36
N PHE A 372 -3.39 -21.01 27.59
CA PHE A 372 -4.77 -20.85 27.16
C PHE A 372 -5.75 -21.02 28.32
N SER A 373 -6.91 -20.38 28.25
CA SER A 373 -7.99 -20.50 29.21
C SER A 373 -9.33 -20.40 28.50
N THR A 374 -10.29 -21.29 28.86
CA THR A 374 -11.68 -21.25 28.41
C THR A 374 -12.62 -21.27 29.59
N SER A 375 -13.82 -20.67 29.48
CA SER A 375 -14.74 -20.45 30.60
C SER A 375 -15.88 -21.47 30.72
N GLY A 376 -15.79 -22.61 30.07
CA GLY A 376 -16.86 -23.64 30.15
C GLY A 376 -16.54 -24.87 29.33
N ASP A 377 -17.34 -25.92 29.55
CA ASP A 377 -17.13 -27.23 28.90
C ASP A 377 -17.38 -27.17 27.38
N ASN A 378 -18.10 -26.18 26.89
CA ASN A 378 -18.44 -26.01 25.48
C ASN A 378 -17.66 -24.87 24.80
N ALA A 379 -16.79 -24.17 25.52
CA ALA A 379 -15.95 -23.14 24.93
C ALA A 379 -14.68 -23.78 24.35
N HIS A 380 -14.34 -23.50 23.11
CA HIS A 380 -13.20 -24.12 22.43
C HIS A 380 -12.28 -23.08 21.78
N ILE A 381 -10.97 -23.24 21.94
CA ILE A 381 -9.96 -22.56 21.13
C ILE A 381 -9.38 -23.58 20.16
N ILE A 382 -9.54 -23.32 18.86
CA ILE A 382 -9.01 -24.17 17.80
C ILE A 382 -7.64 -23.62 17.38
N LEU A 383 -6.62 -24.48 17.45
CA LEU A 383 -5.27 -24.19 16.98
C LEU A 383 -5.11 -24.74 15.54
N ASP A 384 -5.09 -23.83 14.57
CA ASP A 384 -4.73 -24.15 13.19
C ASP A 384 -3.26 -23.83 12.98
N THR A 385 -2.39 -24.79 13.31
CA THR A 385 -0.95 -24.68 13.13
C THR A 385 -0.38 -26.00 12.60
N ASN A 386 0.66 -25.90 11.79
CA ASN A 386 1.34 -27.07 11.26
C ASN A 386 2.34 -27.68 12.26
N VAL A 387 2.82 -26.87 13.23
CA VAL A 387 3.90 -27.29 14.12
C VAL A 387 3.92 -26.49 15.42
N ILE A 388 4.29 -27.16 16.50
CA ILE A 388 4.47 -26.57 17.83
C ILE A 388 5.93 -26.75 18.26
N TYR A 389 6.51 -25.68 18.82
CA TYR A 389 7.87 -25.66 19.37
C TYR A 389 7.86 -25.33 20.86
N GLY A 390 8.76 -25.96 21.60
CA GLY A 390 8.86 -25.81 23.07
C GLY A 390 9.53 -24.51 23.53
N SER A 391 10.16 -23.75 22.64
CA SER A 391 10.74 -22.43 22.93
C SER A 391 10.88 -21.60 21.68
N GLU A 392 10.97 -20.26 21.81
CA GLU A 392 11.10 -19.34 20.67
C GLU A 392 12.31 -19.62 19.75
N GLY A 393 13.38 -20.19 20.29
CA GLY A 393 14.61 -20.53 19.55
C GLY A 393 14.70 -22.01 19.12
N ALA A 394 13.68 -22.82 19.40
CA ALA A 394 13.72 -24.24 19.08
C ALA A 394 13.64 -24.48 17.57
N THR A 395 14.46 -25.39 17.08
CA THR A 395 14.48 -25.83 15.68
C THR A 395 13.85 -27.21 15.49
N THR A 396 13.58 -27.92 16.60
CA THR A 396 12.97 -29.26 16.62
C THR A 396 11.53 -29.12 17.11
N PRO A 397 10.54 -29.47 16.28
CA PRO A 397 9.14 -29.44 16.69
C PRO A 397 8.84 -30.50 17.78
N ILE A 398 7.83 -30.23 18.56
CA ILE A 398 7.23 -31.24 19.44
C ILE A 398 6.42 -32.16 18.53
N THR A 399 6.74 -33.47 18.57
CA THR A 399 6.04 -34.49 17.81
C THR A 399 5.28 -35.44 18.75
N ASP A 400 4.17 -35.99 18.29
CA ASP A 400 3.21 -36.77 19.08
C ASP A 400 3.72 -38.10 19.60
N ASP A 401 4.81 -38.65 19.04
CA ASP A 401 5.19 -40.03 19.28
C ASP A 401 5.60 -40.35 20.72
N ASN A 402 5.88 -39.33 21.59
CA ASN A 402 6.17 -39.56 23.03
C ASN A 402 5.95 -38.30 23.88
N THR A 403 5.11 -37.35 23.46
CA THR A 403 4.89 -36.09 24.19
C THR A 403 3.40 -35.90 24.50
N THR A 404 3.06 -35.78 25.77
CA THR A 404 1.72 -35.36 26.21
C THR A 404 1.73 -33.86 26.44
N ILE A 405 0.95 -33.12 25.70
CA ILE A 405 0.72 -31.69 25.95
C ILE A 405 -0.35 -31.57 27.00
N VAL A 406 -0.05 -30.96 28.11
CA VAL A 406 -1.03 -30.65 29.16
C VAL A 406 -1.39 -29.17 29.04
N TRP A 407 -2.63 -28.91 28.70
CA TRP A 407 -3.21 -27.58 28.73
C TRP A 407 -3.67 -27.24 30.16
N ASN A 408 -3.90 -25.96 30.45
CA ASN A 408 -4.49 -25.55 31.72
C ASN A 408 -5.79 -26.37 31.95
N ASN A 409 -6.03 -26.82 33.18
CA ASN A 409 -7.13 -27.70 33.54
C ASN A 409 -8.54 -27.24 33.11
N ASN A 410 -8.68 -25.98 32.69
CA ASN A 410 -9.94 -25.39 32.25
C ASN A 410 -9.90 -24.94 30.77
N ALA A 411 -8.91 -25.37 29.99
CA ALA A 411 -8.82 -24.98 28.60
C ALA A 411 -9.22 -26.14 27.67
N ASN A 412 -10.27 -25.94 26.89
CA ASN A 412 -10.67 -26.87 25.84
C ASN A 412 -9.99 -26.45 24.53
N ILE A 413 -8.89 -27.13 24.21
CA ILE A 413 -8.10 -26.88 23.00
C ILE A 413 -8.36 -28.01 22.01
N LEU A 414 -8.70 -27.62 20.79
CA LEU A 414 -8.84 -28.52 19.65
C LEU A 414 -7.74 -28.15 18.61
N PHE A 415 -7.22 -29.17 17.94
CA PHE A 415 -6.42 -28.96 16.74
C PHE A 415 -7.30 -29.02 15.51
N LYS A 416 -6.91 -28.32 14.45
CA LYS A 416 -7.69 -28.28 13.19
C LYS A 416 -8.06 -29.65 12.64
N ASP A 417 -7.20 -30.66 12.87
CA ASP A 417 -7.36 -32.02 12.36
C ASP A 417 -8.26 -32.88 13.25
N ASP A 418 -8.60 -32.41 14.46
CA ASP A 418 -9.53 -33.13 15.35
C ASP A 418 -10.91 -33.23 14.71
N SER A 419 -11.52 -34.39 14.83
CA SER A 419 -12.88 -34.63 14.28
C SER A 419 -13.92 -33.67 14.85
N GLU A 420 -13.74 -33.23 16.09
CA GLU A 420 -14.60 -32.27 16.77
C GLU A 420 -14.42 -30.86 16.24
N ALA A 421 -13.20 -30.46 15.90
CA ALA A 421 -12.90 -29.11 15.35
C ALA A 421 -13.67 -28.84 14.04
N LYS A 422 -13.93 -29.88 13.25
CA LYS A 422 -14.69 -29.82 11.99
C LYS A 422 -16.14 -29.40 12.16
N ASN A 423 -16.68 -29.50 13.37
CA ASN A 423 -18.05 -29.08 13.68
C ASN A 423 -18.16 -27.55 13.87
N TYR A 424 -17.04 -26.86 13.98
CA TYR A 424 -17.01 -25.43 14.29
C TYR A 424 -16.64 -24.59 13.07
N VAL A 425 -17.36 -23.48 12.88
CA VAL A 425 -17.16 -22.53 11.78
C VAL A 425 -17.15 -21.12 12.33
N ILE A 426 -16.12 -20.35 12.02
CA ILE A 426 -16.14 -18.90 12.21
C ILE A 426 -16.78 -18.27 10.97
N LYS A 427 -17.86 -17.57 11.17
CA LYS A 427 -18.64 -16.98 10.07
C LYS A 427 -17.88 -15.83 9.41
N LYS A 428 -18.04 -15.71 8.10
CA LYS A 428 -17.58 -14.52 7.38
C LYS A 428 -18.41 -13.31 7.83
N THR A 429 -17.71 -12.23 8.14
CA THR A 429 -18.29 -10.94 8.53
C THR A 429 -17.50 -9.82 7.90
N GLU A 430 -17.96 -8.58 7.99
CA GLU A 430 -17.17 -7.41 7.59
C GLU A 430 -15.85 -7.32 8.37
N CYS A 431 -15.84 -7.75 9.63
CA CYS A 431 -14.66 -7.78 10.49
C CYS A 431 -13.67 -8.88 10.09
N ASN A 432 -14.19 -10.06 9.77
CA ASN A 432 -13.45 -11.24 9.35
C ASN A 432 -14.00 -11.73 8.00
N PRO A 433 -13.54 -11.18 6.87
CA PRO A 433 -14.06 -11.54 5.55
C PRO A 433 -13.72 -12.97 5.12
N ASN A 434 -12.72 -13.57 5.73
CA ASN A 434 -12.29 -14.93 5.38
C ASN A 434 -13.12 -16.00 6.10
N GLY A 435 -13.56 -15.73 7.34
CA GLY A 435 -14.12 -16.75 8.20
C GLY A 435 -13.13 -17.88 8.48
N TYR A 436 -13.60 -18.98 9.01
CA TYR A 436 -12.80 -20.20 9.21
C TYR A 436 -13.68 -21.44 9.14
N ASN A 437 -13.15 -22.48 8.53
CA ASN A 437 -13.70 -23.83 8.57
C ASN A 437 -12.54 -24.82 8.51
N ALA A 438 -12.42 -25.73 9.46
CA ALA A 438 -11.35 -26.73 9.53
C ALA A 438 -11.31 -27.66 8.31
N ASP A 439 -12.46 -27.92 7.67
CA ASP A 439 -12.53 -28.73 6.44
C ASP A 439 -12.18 -27.94 5.16
N GLN A 440 -12.04 -26.62 5.24
CA GLN A 440 -11.60 -25.82 4.10
C GLN A 440 -10.09 -25.98 3.95
N GLU A 441 -9.66 -26.50 2.81
CA GLU A 441 -8.25 -26.34 2.37
C GLU A 441 -7.85 -24.88 2.58
N PRO A 442 -6.71 -24.60 3.21
CA PRO A 442 -6.26 -23.24 3.42
C PRO A 442 -6.27 -22.53 2.07
N THR A 443 -6.94 -21.38 2.00
CA THR A 443 -6.88 -20.53 0.80
C THR A 443 -5.40 -20.20 0.60
N LYS A 444 -4.78 -20.88 -0.37
CA LYS A 444 -3.39 -20.60 -0.72
C LYS A 444 -3.31 -19.13 -1.16
N GLU A 445 -2.36 -18.41 -0.60
CA GLU A 445 -2.12 -17.04 -1.03
C GLU A 445 -1.90 -16.99 -2.54
N PRO A 446 -2.44 -15.98 -3.24
CA PRO A 446 -2.20 -15.81 -4.65
C PRO A 446 -0.71 -15.75 -4.96
N THR A 447 -0.26 -16.52 -5.96
CA THR A 447 1.14 -16.58 -6.39
C THR A 447 1.27 -16.33 -7.87
N LEU A 448 2.44 -15.83 -8.29
CA LEU A 448 2.84 -15.71 -9.68
C LEU A 448 3.82 -16.83 -10.00
N ASP A 449 3.33 -17.91 -10.58
CA ASP A 449 4.14 -19.05 -10.96
C ASP A 449 4.78 -18.82 -12.34
N LEU A 450 6.09 -18.98 -12.43
CA LEU A 450 6.80 -18.93 -13.70
C LEU A 450 6.48 -20.20 -14.51
N ILE A 451 5.81 -20.04 -15.65
CA ILE A 451 5.37 -21.13 -16.53
C ILE A 451 6.40 -21.41 -17.62
N SER A 452 6.94 -20.34 -18.20
CA SER A 452 7.90 -20.46 -19.30
C SER A 452 8.85 -19.27 -19.32
N SER A 453 10.10 -19.50 -19.72
CA SER A 453 11.10 -18.45 -19.92
C SER A 453 11.80 -18.73 -21.24
N ILE A 454 11.96 -17.69 -22.05
CA ILE A 454 12.76 -17.71 -23.27
C ILE A 454 13.93 -16.75 -23.06
N ASP A 455 15.11 -17.30 -22.91
CA ASP A 455 16.37 -16.59 -22.66
C ASP A 455 17.39 -16.79 -23.82
N TYR A 456 16.88 -17.08 -24.97
CA TYR A 456 17.70 -17.38 -26.16
C TYR A 456 18.58 -16.19 -26.56
N ASN A 457 19.86 -16.48 -26.88
CA ASN A 457 20.82 -15.49 -27.29
C ASN A 457 21.02 -15.53 -28.81
N HIS A 458 20.73 -14.42 -29.49
CA HIS A 458 20.94 -14.24 -30.94
C HIS A 458 22.31 -13.61 -31.27
N ASP A 459 23.30 -13.70 -30.40
CA ASP A 459 24.57 -12.98 -30.52
C ASP A 459 24.42 -11.44 -30.54
N HIS A 460 23.28 -10.94 -30.09
CA HIS A 460 22.99 -9.52 -29.90
C HIS A 460 22.75 -9.20 -28.41
N ASP A 461 23.38 -8.14 -27.95
CA ASP A 461 23.13 -7.62 -26.59
C ASP A 461 21.87 -6.74 -26.60
N ILE A 462 20.72 -7.38 -26.47
CA ILE A 462 19.40 -6.79 -26.61
C ILE A 462 18.58 -6.85 -25.33
N SER A 463 17.60 -5.97 -25.23
CA SER A 463 16.65 -5.86 -24.11
C SER A 463 15.23 -5.75 -24.63
N ALA A 464 14.34 -6.62 -24.16
CA ALA A 464 12.93 -6.63 -24.55
C ALA A 464 12.24 -5.33 -24.16
N THR A 465 11.49 -4.74 -25.09
CA THR A 465 10.85 -3.43 -24.91
C THR A 465 9.34 -3.50 -24.85
N CYS A 466 8.70 -4.29 -25.71
CA CYS A 466 7.25 -4.39 -25.81
C CYS A 466 6.85 -5.80 -26.23
N VAL A 467 5.73 -6.28 -25.74
CA VAL A 467 5.08 -7.52 -26.17
C VAL A 467 3.61 -7.24 -26.47
N GLN A 468 3.11 -7.77 -27.58
CA GLN A 468 1.70 -7.67 -27.96
C GLN A 468 1.20 -9.00 -28.53
N GLU A 469 -0.07 -9.28 -28.31
CA GLU A 469 -0.78 -10.36 -28.95
C GLU A 469 -1.47 -9.88 -30.21
N HIS A 470 -1.47 -10.65 -31.29
CA HIS A 470 -2.28 -10.45 -32.47
C HIS A 470 -2.60 -11.80 -33.14
N ASN A 471 -3.89 -12.11 -33.30
CA ASN A 471 -4.39 -13.33 -33.94
C ASN A 471 -3.73 -14.63 -33.44
N GLY A 472 -3.57 -14.77 -32.12
CA GLY A 472 -3.03 -15.96 -31.51
C GLY A 472 -1.50 -16.10 -31.63
N ARG A 473 -0.78 -15.03 -31.92
CA ARG A 473 0.68 -14.98 -31.85
C ARG A 473 1.11 -13.82 -30.96
N LEU A 474 2.27 -13.97 -30.34
CA LEU A 474 2.92 -12.94 -29.53
C LEU A 474 4.10 -12.37 -30.32
N TYR A 475 4.12 -11.07 -30.44
CA TYR A 475 5.19 -10.33 -31.11
C TYR A 475 5.93 -9.52 -30.05
N MET A 476 7.26 -9.58 -30.04
CA MET A 476 8.07 -8.87 -29.05
C MET A 476 9.20 -8.11 -29.73
N SER A 477 9.34 -6.84 -29.38
CA SER A 477 10.39 -5.95 -29.87
C SER A 477 11.51 -5.80 -28.87
N TYR A 478 12.69 -5.46 -29.40
CA TYR A 478 13.91 -5.25 -28.62
C TYR A 478 14.63 -4.00 -29.02
N HIS A 479 15.28 -3.38 -28.04
CA HIS A 479 16.31 -2.38 -28.26
C HIS A 479 17.68 -2.89 -27.81
N THR A 480 18.72 -2.20 -28.22
CA THR A 480 20.10 -2.51 -27.85
C THR A 480 20.36 -2.13 -26.40
N ARG A 481 21.14 -2.93 -25.72
CA ARG A 481 21.56 -2.68 -24.34
C ARG A 481 22.77 -1.76 -24.23
N ASP A 482 23.64 -1.80 -25.24
CA ASP A 482 24.91 -1.02 -25.25
C ASP A 482 24.87 0.13 -26.28
N LYS A 483 26.02 0.63 -26.68
CA LYS A 483 26.18 1.78 -27.58
C LYS A 483 25.91 1.47 -29.07
N LYS A 484 25.60 0.20 -29.43
CA LYS A 484 25.40 -0.19 -30.81
C LYS A 484 23.92 -0.54 -31.03
N HIS A 485 23.31 0.03 -32.03
CA HIS A 485 21.98 -0.36 -32.47
C HIS A 485 21.98 -1.81 -32.96
N GLY A 486 20.91 -2.51 -32.77
CA GLY A 486 20.77 -3.91 -33.12
C GLY A 486 19.41 -4.47 -32.71
N GLY A 487 18.34 -3.71 -32.97
CA GLY A 487 16.97 -4.07 -32.63
C GLY A 487 16.55 -5.38 -33.30
N CYS A 488 15.72 -6.12 -32.56
CA CYS A 488 15.15 -7.40 -33.00
C CYS A 488 13.63 -7.39 -32.82
N ILE A 489 12.98 -8.31 -33.55
CA ILE A 489 11.61 -8.75 -33.29
C ILE A 489 11.59 -10.27 -33.21
N GLU A 490 10.83 -10.80 -32.25
CA GLU A 490 10.58 -12.23 -32.12
C GLU A 490 9.07 -12.50 -32.18
N VAL A 491 8.69 -13.66 -32.70
CA VAL A 491 7.33 -14.16 -32.79
C VAL A 491 7.23 -15.48 -32.04
N PHE A 492 6.27 -15.57 -31.12
CA PHE A 492 6.09 -16.75 -30.29
C PHE A 492 4.67 -17.33 -30.48
N SER A 493 4.54 -18.63 -30.27
CA SER A 493 3.24 -19.22 -29.97
C SER A 493 2.79 -18.76 -28.57
N PRO A 494 1.47 -18.70 -28.28
CA PRO A 494 0.99 -18.63 -26.91
C PRO A 494 1.37 -19.90 -26.14
N VAL A 495 1.10 -19.91 -24.82
CA VAL A 495 1.37 -21.09 -23.99
C VAL A 495 0.56 -22.29 -24.48
N GLU A 496 1.26 -23.35 -24.82
CA GLU A 496 0.74 -24.68 -25.10
C GLU A 496 1.52 -25.69 -24.26
N ASN A 497 0.84 -26.55 -23.52
CA ASN A 497 1.48 -27.54 -22.63
C ASN A 497 2.50 -26.92 -21.67
N ASN A 498 2.16 -25.79 -21.05
CA ASN A 498 3.02 -25.03 -20.14
C ASN A 498 4.34 -24.53 -20.79
N LYS A 499 4.34 -24.31 -22.07
CA LYS A 499 5.53 -23.85 -22.80
C LYS A 499 5.15 -22.84 -23.88
N VAL A 500 5.97 -21.80 -24.01
CA VAL A 500 6.00 -20.90 -25.17
C VAL A 500 7.07 -21.36 -26.14
N THR A 501 6.81 -21.27 -27.43
CA THR A 501 7.77 -21.64 -28.48
C THR A 501 8.12 -20.41 -29.31
N LEU A 502 9.42 -20.13 -29.46
CA LEU A 502 9.90 -19.17 -30.45
C LEU A 502 9.70 -19.76 -31.85
N GLU A 503 8.88 -19.09 -32.66
CA GLU A 503 8.55 -19.55 -34.00
C GLU A 503 9.35 -18.83 -35.10
N GLN A 504 9.69 -17.57 -34.86
CA GLN A 504 10.40 -16.75 -35.82
C GLN A 504 11.14 -15.60 -35.14
N TYR A 505 12.21 -15.13 -35.69
CA TYR A 505 12.89 -13.90 -35.27
C TYR A 505 13.50 -13.17 -36.47
N LEU A 506 13.66 -11.85 -36.30
CA LEU A 506 14.40 -10.98 -37.20
C LEU A 506 15.20 -10.00 -36.34
N CYS A 507 16.53 -9.99 -36.59
CA CYS A 507 17.42 -9.01 -35.94
C CYS A 507 18.07 -8.12 -37.01
N ASP A 508 18.39 -6.88 -36.65
CA ASP A 508 19.08 -5.95 -37.53
C ASP A 508 20.57 -6.20 -37.54
N ASP A 509 21.03 -7.03 -38.49
CA ASP A 509 22.44 -7.36 -38.68
C ASP A 509 23.31 -6.16 -39.10
N GLN A 510 22.69 -5.09 -39.59
CA GLN A 510 23.40 -3.85 -39.95
C GLN A 510 23.71 -2.98 -38.74
N LYS A 511 23.21 -3.34 -37.58
CA LYS A 511 23.36 -2.59 -36.28
C LYS A 511 23.02 -1.12 -36.42
N ASP A 512 21.97 -0.84 -37.17
CA ASP A 512 21.48 0.49 -37.48
C ASP A 512 20.19 0.84 -36.74
N LEU A 513 19.32 -0.16 -36.48
CA LEU A 513 17.99 0.03 -35.92
C LEU A 513 17.90 -0.29 -34.44
N ASP A 514 16.98 0.39 -33.78
CA ASP A 514 16.62 0.19 -32.37
C ASP A 514 15.11 0.40 -32.18
N PHE A 515 14.41 -0.50 -31.46
CA PHE A 515 12.96 -0.47 -31.39
C PHE A 515 12.49 -0.18 -29.96
N ASN A 516 11.67 0.84 -29.80
CA ASN A 516 11.12 1.28 -28.51
C ASN A 516 9.77 0.66 -28.16
N HIS A 517 8.98 0.31 -29.16
CA HIS A 517 7.65 -0.21 -29.01
C HIS A 517 7.30 -1.12 -30.21
N LEU A 518 6.14 -1.76 -30.15
CA LEU A 518 5.60 -2.59 -31.21
C LEU A 518 4.09 -2.41 -31.30
N LEU A 519 3.55 -2.40 -32.52
CA LEU A 519 2.13 -2.50 -32.80
C LEU A 519 1.91 -3.60 -33.83
N ALA A 520 1.24 -4.69 -33.46
CA ALA A 520 0.74 -5.71 -34.37
C ALA A 520 -0.75 -5.49 -34.61
N VAL A 521 -1.18 -5.27 -35.84
CA VAL A 521 -2.56 -4.82 -36.12
C VAL A 521 -3.05 -5.28 -37.50
N LYS A 522 -4.37 -5.48 -37.61
CA LYS A 522 -5.07 -5.59 -38.89
C LYS A 522 -5.65 -4.23 -39.27
N LEU A 523 -5.22 -3.67 -40.39
CA LEU A 523 -5.75 -2.41 -40.92
C LEU A 523 -7.17 -2.57 -41.49
N LYS A 524 -7.86 -1.47 -41.64
CA LYS A 524 -9.18 -1.40 -42.27
C LYS A 524 -9.20 -1.95 -43.70
N SER A 525 -8.08 -1.81 -44.44
CA SER A 525 -7.85 -2.42 -45.74
C SER A 525 -7.73 -3.94 -45.74
N GLY A 526 -7.67 -4.55 -44.56
CA GLY A 526 -7.46 -5.99 -44.39
C GLY A 526 -5.99 -6.42 -44.27
N LYS A 527 -5.03 -5.55 -44.57
CA LYS A 527 -3.60 -5.82 -44.37
C LYS A 527 -3.28 -6.03 -42.90
N ARG A 528 -2.46 -7.04 -42.59
CA ARG A 528 -1.91 -7.24 -41.26
C ARG A 528 -0.45 -6.82 -41.23
N MET A 529 -0.10 -6.00 -40.24
CA MET A 529 1.20 -5.33 -40.16
C MET A 529 1.76 -5.38 -38.74
N VAL A 530 3.07 -5.41 -38.63
CA VAL A 530 3.80 -5.03 -37.44
C VAL A 530 4.48 -3.70 -37.70
N TYR A 531 4.31 -2.75 -36.82
CA TYR A 531 4.99 -1.46 -36.82
C TYR A 531 5.92 -1.40 -35.62
N LEU A 532 7.12 -0.90 -35.82
CA LEU A 532 8.22 -0.85 -34.88
C LEU A 532 8.80 0.57 -34.83
N PRO A 533 8.26 1.44 -33.99
CA PRO A 533 8.81 2.79 -33.82
C PRO A 533 10.14 2.73 -33.06
N GLY A 534 11.08 3.57 -33.47
CA GLY A 534 12.41 3.58 -32.88
C GLY A 534 13.34 4.57 -33.52
N SER A 535 14.60 4.19 -33.65
CA SER A 535 15.64 5.01 -34.28
C SER A 535 16.58 4.21 -35.18
N SER A 536 17.09 4.89 -36.18
CA SER A 536 18.25 4.48 -36.98
C SER A 536 19.46 5.26 -36.50
N ASN A 537 20.57 4.59 -36.27
CA ASN A 537 21.84 5.21 -35.92
C ASN A 537 22.35 6.17 -37.02
N LYS A 538 21.99 5.88 -38.24
CA LYS A 538 22.38 6.69 -39.42
C LYS A 538 21.42 7.85 -39.68
N LYS A 539 20.11 7.58 -39.55
CA LYS A 539 19.05 8.51 -40.00
C LYS A 539 18.27 9.19 -38.88
N GLY A 540 18.34 8.72 -37.63
CA GLY A 540 17.55 9.23 -36.50
C GLY A 540 16.19 8.53 -36.36
N ALA A 541 15.16 9.27 -35.95
CA ALA A 541 13.82 8.71 -35.72
C ALA A 541 13.28 7.97 -36.95
N MET A 542 12.70 6.80 -36.73
CA MET A 542 12.15 5.99 -37.81
C MET A 542 11.05 5.05 -37.34
N LEU A 543 10.13 4.73 -38.26
CA LEU A 543 9.16 3.66 -38.16
C LEU A 543 9.59 2.52 -39.07
N ALA A 544 9.93 1.38 -38.52
CA ALA A 544 10.06 0.16 -39.29
C ALA A 544 8.71 -0.56 -39.34
N TYR A 545 8.46 -1.28 -40.41
CA TYR A 545 7.28 -2.10 -40.55
C TYR A 545 7.54 -3.35 -41.35
N ILE A 546 6.74 -4.40 -41.11
CA ILE A 546 6.78 -5.65 -41.82
C ILE A 546 5.36 -6.26 -41.87
N PRO A 547 4.95 -6.82 -43.05
CA PRO A 547 3.66 -7.48 -43.16
C PRO A 547 3.62 -8.77 -42.33
N ILE A 548 2.44 -9.15 -41.88
CA ILE A 548 2.12 -10.44 -41.24
C ILE A 548 1.41 -11.31 -42.27
N GLN A 549 1.80 -12.59 -42.38
CA GLN A 549 1.15 -13.56 -43.25
C GLN A 549 -0.26 -13.93 -42.78
N ASP A 550 -1.21 -13.98 -43.71
CA ASP A 550 -2.61 -14.30 -43.34
C ASP A 550 -2.79 -15.75 -42.86
N LYS A 551 -1.97 -16.68 -43.39
CA LYS A 551 -2.15 -18.12 -43.14
C LYS A 551 -1.69 -18.58 -41.74
N ASN A 552 -0.57 -18.09 -41.27
CA ASN A 552 0.09 -18.58 -40.06
C ASN A 552 0.40 -17.47 -39.04
N HIS A 553 0.13 -16.22 -39.40
CA HIS A 553 0.41 -15.03 -38.60
C HIS A 553 1.89 -14.86 -38.21
N LEU A 554 2.79 -15.40 -39.01
CA LEU A 554 4.21 -15.12 -38.94
C LEU A 554 4.54 -13.88 -39.79
N LEU A 555 5.72 -13.31 -39.57
CA LEU A 555 6.21 -12.19 -40.39
C LEU A 555 6.33 -12.63 -41.86
N ALA A 556 5.89 -11.78 -42.77
CA ALA A 556 5.88 -12.09 -44.18
C ALA A 556 7.31 -12.05 -44.74
N ASP A 557 7.68 -13.12 -45.41
CA ASP A 557 8.89 -13.27 -46.21
C ASP A 557 8.67 -14.20 -47.41
N GLN A 558 9.53 -14.05 -48.41
CA GLN A 558 9.49 -14.90 -49.59
C GLN A 558 10.31 -16.17 -49.45
N SER A 559 11.03 -16.35 -48.36
CA SER A 559 12.00 -17.43 -48.18
C SER A 559 11.69 -18.28 -46.95
N MET A 560 12.35 -19.37 -46.78
CA MET A 560 11.77 -20.50 -46.12
C MET A 560 12.35 -20.93 -44.80
N SER A 561 13.60 -20.74 -44.52
CA SER A 561 14.07 -21.19 -43.23
C SER A 561 15.44 -20.67 -42.82
N ILE A 562 15.55 -20.38 -41.55
CA ILE A 562 16.81 -20.14 -40.84
C ILE A 562 16.97 -21.25 -39.83
N THR A 563 18.13 -21.89 -39.79
CA THR A 563 18.45 -22.85 -38.72
C THR A 563 19.12 -22.12 -37.58
N THR A 564 18.59 -22.34 -36.40
CA THR A 564 19.14 -21.78 -35.14
C THR A 564 19.01 -22.79 -34.00
N THR A 565 19.82 -22.67 -32.98
CA THR A 565 19.80 -23.55 -31.84
C THR A 565 18.89 -22.93 -30.73
N ILE A 566 17.77 -23.58 -30.40
CA ILE A 566 16.84 -23.18 -29.34
C ILE A 566 16.83 -24.30 -28.32
N ASN A 567 17.11 -23.96 -27.03
CA ASN A 567 17.17 -24.94 -25.95
C ASN A 567 18.08 -26.14 -26.23
N GLY A 568 19.23 -25.91 -26.88
CA GLY A 568 20.19 -26.94 -27.24
C GLY A 568 19.81 -27.84 -28.43
N LYS A 569 18.75 -27.50 -29.17
CA LYS A 569 18.30 -28.17 -30.37
C LYS A 569 18.32 -27.23 -31.55
N ASP A 570 18.93 -27.71 -32.67
CA ASP A 570 18.87 -27.00 -33.94
C ASP A 570 17.44 -26.98 -34.45
N THR A 571 16.92 -25.79 -34.66
CA THR A 571 15.55 -25.50 -35.08
C THR A 571 15.61 -24.71 -36.39
N VAL A 572 14.94 -25.21 -37.43
CA VAL A 572 14.82 -24.53 -38.71
C VAL A 572 13.66 -23.54 -38.64
N ILE A 573 13.93 -22.25 -38.86
CA ILE A 573 12.92 -21.19 -38.86
C ILE A 573 12.79 -20.57 -40.26
N TYR A 574 13.89 -20.11 -40.85
CA TYR A 574 13.96 -19.51 -42.18
C TYR A 574 15.24 -19.84 -42.95
N GLU A 575 15.17 -19.86 -44.29
CA GLU A 575 16.35 -20.04 -45.18
C GLU A 575 17.03 -18.72 -45.57
N LYS A 576 16.29 -17.62 -45.57
CA LYS A 576 16.81 -16.30 -45.92
C LYS A 576 16.42 -15.25 -44.85
N PRO A 577 17.28 -14.24 -44.61
CA PRO A 577 17.02 -13.16 -43.70
C PRO A 577 15.77 -12.36 -44.11
N LEU A 578 14.90 -12.10 -43.16
CA LEU A 578 13.81 -11.14 -43.28
C LEU A 578 14.36 -9.71 -43.35
N GLN A 579 13.59 -8.79 -43.89
CA GLN A 579 13.99 -7.39 -44.02
C GLN A 579 12.94 -6.47 -43.39
N PHE A 580 13.43 -5.51 -42.64
CA PHE A 580 12.59 -4.39 -42.19
C PHE A 580 12.45 -3.38 -43.33
N ILE A 581 11.26 -2.87 -43.53
CA ILE A 581 10.99 -1.70 -44.35
C ILE A 581 11.03 -0.50 -43.42
N GLN A 582 11.83 0.52 -43.76
CA GLN A 582 12.01 1.71 -42.92
C GLN A 582 11.31 2.91 -43.52
N MET A 583 10.63 3.65 -42.67
CA MET A 583 10.03 4.93 -43.00
C MET A 583 10.60 5.99 -42.07
N ASN A 584 11.18 7.03 -42.63
CA ASN A 584 11.65 8.18 -41.87
C ASN A 584 10.70 9.35 -42.08
N PRO A 585 10.53 10.23 -41.07
CA PRO A 585 9.77 11.45 -41.22
C PRO A 585 10.24 12.27 -42.40
N ALA A 586 9.30 12.85 -43.16
CA ALA A 586 9.60 13.67 -44.34
C ALA A 586 10.38 14.94 -44.00
N THR A 587 10.30 15.42 -42.76
CA THR A 587 10.97 16.61 -42.29
C THR A 587 12.16 16.30 -41.39
N ALA A 588 13.31 16.93 -41.64
CA ALA A 588 14.51 16.81 -40.83
C ALA A 588 14.32 17.21 -39.36
N GLU A 589 13.34 18.03 -39.05
CA GLU A 589 12.96 18.43 -37.71
C GLU A 589 12.54 17.23 -36.82
N PHE A 590 11.86 16.22 -37.39
CA PHE A 590 11.42 15.02 -36.71
C PHE A 590 12.36 13.83 -36.89
N ALA A 591 13.22 13.82 -37.91
CA ALA A 591 14.11 12.71 -38.26
C ALA A 591 15.57 12.87 -37.82
N LYS A 592 15.90 13.95 -37.12
CA LYS A 592 17.28 14.29 -36.74
C LYS A 592 17.97 13.12 -36.01
N LYS A 593 19.28 12.92 -36.29
CA LYS A 593 20.10 11.95 -35.56
C LYS A 593 20.02 12.20 -34.04
N GLY A 594 19.80 11.14 -33.28
CA GLY A 594 19.54 11.19 -31.84
C GLY A 594 18.07 11.43 -31.46
N TYR A 595 17.17 11.50 -32.43
CA TYR A 595 15.73 11.50 -32.19
C TYR A 595 15.19 10.08 -32.35
N ASP A 596 14.14 9.78 -31.60
CA ASP A 596 13.47 8.50 -31.56
C ASP A 596 11.99 8.64 -31.86
N GLU A 597 11.40 7.55 -32.36
CA GLU A 597 9.98 7.28 -32.26
C GLU A 597 9.73 6.33 -31.07
N ASN A 598 8.78 6.69 -30.20
CA ASN A 598 8.63 6.02 -28.90
C ASN A 598 7.47 5.04 -28.86
N CYS A 599 6.38 5.35 -29.59
CA CYS A 599 5.16 4.57 -29.61
C CYS A 599 4.43 4.82 -30.92
N VAL A 600 3.66 3.83 -31.38
CA VAL A 600 2.73 3.97 -32.52
C VAL A 600 1.40 3.32 -32.16
N VAL A 601 0.31 3.94 -32.56
CA VAL A 601 -1.02 3.38 -32.48
C VAL A 601 -1.74 3.50 -33.84
N TYR A 602 -2.66 2.60 -34.08
CA TYR A 602 -3.55 2.64 -35.23
C TYR A 602 -4.93 3.12 -34.82
N ASN A 603 -5.35 4.23 -35.37
CA ASN A 603 -6.71 4.75 -35.21
C ASN A 603 -7.59 4.23 -36.35
N GLU A 604 -8.44 3.26 -36.06
CA GLU A 604 -9.33 2.65 -37.03
C GLU A 604 -10.41 3.63 -37.53
N GLU A 605 -10.88 4.57 -36.68
CA GLU A 605 -11.92 5.54 -37.06
C GLU A 605 -11.48 6.44 -38.23
N THR A 606 -10.25 6.93 -38.16
CA THR A 606 -9.70 7.83 -39.20
C THR A 606 -8.75 7.13 -40.20
N ASN A 607 -8.44 5.85 -39.97
CA ASN A 607 -7.44 5.08 -40.70
C ASN A 607 -6.03 5.68 -40.66
N HIS A 608 -5.66 6.21 -39.47
CA HIS A 608 -4.38 6.86 -39.24
C HIS A 608 -3.45 6.03 -38.37
N LEU A 609 -2.16 6.06 -38.69
CA LEU A 609 -1.08 5.73 -37.78
C LEU A 609 -0.64 7.00 -37.07
N ILE A 610 -0.67 7.00 -35.75
CA ILE A 610 -0.25 8.14 -34.92
C ILE A 610 1.03 7.70 -34.20
N VAL A 611 2.12 8.44 -34.42
CA VAL A 611 3.45 8.10 -33.95
C VAL A 611 3.94 9.13 -32.94
N ALA A 612 4.30 8.67 -31.74
CA ALA A 612 4.94 9.50 -30.71
C ALA A 612 6.43 9.63 -31.03
N THR A 613 6.93 10.87 -31.05
CA THR A 613 8.34 11.14 -31.36
C THR A 613 9.01 12.00 -30.30
N THR A 614 10.32 12.21 -30.46
CA THR A 614 11.07 13.16 -29.63
C THR A 614 10.55 14.61 -29.74
N LYS A 615 9.85 14.96 -30.82
CA LYS A 615 9.42 16.34 -31.08
C LYS A 615 7.91 16.54 -31.08
N GLY A 616 7.11 15.50 -30.98
CA GLY A 616 5.66 15.62 -31.06
C GLY A 616 5.00 14.39 -31.65
N TYR A 617 3.92 14.61 -32.39
CA TYR A 617 3.21 13.55 -33.10
C TYR A 617 3.45 13.64 -34.61
N LEU A 618 3.55 12.48 -35.24
CA LEU A 618 3.43 12.32 -36.67
C LEU A 618 2.17 11.53 -36.98
N VAL A 619 1.45 11.94 -37.98
CA VAL A 619 0.21 11.28 -38.43
C VAL A 619 0.39 10.83 -39.87
N TYR A 620 0.22 9.54 -40.10
CA TYR A 620 0.31 8.94 -41.43
C TYR A 620 -1.01 8.30 -41.84
N ASN A 621 -1.34 8.32 -43.12
CA ASN A 621 -2.36 7.44 -43.66
C ASN A 621 -1.85 5.99 -43.57
N ALA A 622 -2.62 5.09 -42.98
CA ALA A 622 -2.19 3.71 -42.68
C ALA A 622 -1.98 2.84 -43.93
N ASP A 623 -2.66 3.16 -45.04
CA ASP A 623 -2.56 2.38 -46.29
C ASP A 623 -1.51 2.88 -47.25
N THR A 624 -1.31 4.20 -47.34
CA THR A 624 -0.39 4.84 -48.29
C THR A 624 0.92 5.28 -47.68
N TYR A 625 0.98 5.37 -46.35
CA TYR A 625 2.10 5.89 -45.55
C TYR A 625 2.47 7.35 -45.86
N ASN A 626 1.57 8.10 -46.49
CA ASN A 626 1.75 9.52 -46.65
C ASN A 626 1.65 10.23 -45.28
N GLU A 627 2.61 11.09 -44.98
CA GLU A 627 2.53 11.98 -43.81
C GLU A 627 1.39 12.98 -44.04
N LEU A 628 0.40 12.95 -43.14
CA LEU A 628 -0.77 13.79 -43.18
C LEU A 628 -0.61 15.04 -42.34
N ASP A 629 0.01 14.89 -41.16
CA ASP A 629 0.20 15.98 -40.21
C ASP A 629 1.42 15.75 -39.30
N LYS A 630 1.94 16.84 -38.75
CA LYS A 630 2.99 16.88 -37.73
C LYS A 630 2.67 17.92 -36.69
N ILE A 631 2.60 17.51 -35.45
CA ILE A 631 2.24 18.37 -34.32
C ILE A 631 3.42 18.45 -33.37
N ASN A 632 4.04 19.64 -33.28
CA ASN A 632 5.15 19.91 -32.38
C ASN A 632 4.69 19.97 -30.92
N LYS A 633 5.47 19.37 -30.02
CA LYS A 633 5.33 19.48 -28.57
C LYS A 633 6.61 20.02 -27.91
N PRO A 634 6.50 20.63 -26.72
CA PRO A 634 7.67 21.19 -26.01
C PRO A 634 8.75 20.18 -25.67
N GLY A 635 8.39 18.91 -25.54
CA GLY A 635 9.32 17.81 -25.23
C GLY A 635 8.82 16.48 -25.81
N LYS A 636 9.58 15.42 -25.50
CA LYS A 636 9.35 14.05 -26.00
C LYS A 636 7.96 13.56 -25.66
N VAL A 637 7.23 13.07 -26.66
CA VAL A 637 6.00 12.29 -26.45
C VAL A 637 6.39 10.88 -26.04
N LYS A 638 5.96 10.47 -24.86
CA LYS A 638 6.37 9.21 -24.26
C LYS A 638 5.52 8.03 -24.73
N HIS A 639 4.20 8.19 -24.74
CA HIS A 639 3.29 7.12 -25.14
C HIS A 639 1.94 7.67 -25.64
N ILE A 640 1.26 6.85 -26.43
CA ILE A 640 -0.09 7.08 -26.93
C ILE A 640 -0.93 5.83 -26.65
N ALA A 641 -2.18 6.00 -26.28
CA ALA A 641 -3.15 4.92 -26.12
C ALA A 641 -4.48 5.29 -26.80
N ILE A 642 -5.19 4.28 -27.29
CA ILE A 642 -6.56 4.41 -27.80
C ILE A 642 -7.46 3.49 -26.97
N GLY A 643 -8.58 4.00 -26.50
CA GLY A 643 -9.57 3.24 -25.75
C GLY A 643 -10.83 4.09 -25.48
N ASN A 644 -11.98 3.45 -25.38
CA ASN A 644 -13.26 4.08 -25.05
C ASN A 644 -13.58 5.33 -25.89
N GLY A 645 -13.28 5.29 -27.20
CA GLY A 645 -13.53 6.42 -28.11
C GLY A 645 -12.60 7.62 -27.90
N LYS A 646 -11.49 7.43 -27.19
CA LYS A 646 -10.49 8.48 -26.90
C LYS A 646 -9.10 8.07 -27.37
N ILE A 647 -8.32 9.08 -27.74
CA ILE A 647 -6.86 8.99 -27.89
C ILE A 647 -6.27 9.75 -26.70
N VAL A 648 -5.38 9.13 -25.97
CA VAL A 648 -4.71 9.73 -24.82
C VAL A 648 -3.21 9.68 -25.03
N THR A 649 -2.54 10.80 -24.80
CA THR A 649 -1.09 10.92 -24.96
C THR A 649 -0.45 11.51 -23.72
N VAL A 650 0.85 11.24 -23.53
CA VAL A 650 1.65 11.87 -22.50
C VAL A 650 2.96 12.39 -23.09
N TYR A 651 3.27 13.67 -22.84
CA TYR A 651 4.50 14.30 -23.30
C TYR A 651 5.15 15.16 -22.23
N LEU A 652 6.48 15.32 -22.33
CA LEU A 652 7.26 16.15 -21.43
C LEU A 652 7.06 17.64 -21.75
N ASN A 653 6.96 18.48 -20.72
CA ASN A 653 6.70 19.92 -20.88
C ASN A 653 7.91 20.72 -21.38
N ARG A 654 9.07 20.10 -21.46
CA ARG A 654 10.31 20.63 -22.04
C ARG A 654 11.28 19.52 -22.40
N GLU A 655 12.30 19.84 -23.15
CA GLU A 655 13.44 18.94 -23.36
C GLU A 655 14.21 18.73 -22.05
N ALA A 656 14.74 17.52 -21.86
CA ALA A 656 15.57 17.19 -20.71
C ALA A 656 16.98 17.75 -20.88
N THR A 657 17.55 18.24 -19.80
CA THR A 657 18.94 18.71 -19.76
C THR A 657 19.92 17.59 -19.41
N ASN A 658 19.43 16.52 -18.77
CA ASN A 658 20.18 15.31 -18.46
C ASN A 658 19.25 14.10 -18.41
N GLU A 659 19.83 12.91 -18.36
CA GLU A 659 19.08 11.64 -18.46
C GLU A 659 18.23 11.27 -17.24
N THR A 660 18.53 11.82 -16.09
CA THR A 660 17.89 11.49 -14.80
C THR A 660 16.98 12.61 -14.28
N GLU A 661 16.85 13.70 -15.03
CA GLU A 661 16.04 14.82 -14.62
C GLU A 661 14.54 14.45 -14.60
N ALA A 662 13.88 14.72 -13.48
CA ALA A 662 12.43 14.59 -13.40
C ALA A 662 11.76 15.83 -14.00
N ILE A 663 10.94 15.66 -15.04
CA ILE A 663 10.29 16.75 -15.78
C ILE A 663 8.79 16.66 -15.65
N PRO A 664 8.08 17.76 -15.38
CA PRO A 664 6.62 17.79 -15.49
C PRO A 664 6.17 17.39 -16.89
N ALA A 665 5.05 16.70 -16.96
CA ALA A 665 4.49 16.25 -18.22
C ALA A 665 3.02 16.66 -18.34
N THR A 666 2.49 16.59 -19.55
CA THR A 666 1.08 16.84 -19.84
C THR A 666 0.45 15.60 -20.44
N VAL A 667 -0.74 15.28 -19.97
CA VAL A 667 -1.64 14.31 -20.59
C VAL A 667 -2.61 15.09 -21.46
N GLU A 668 -2.77 14.68 -22.72
CA GLU A 668 -3.78 15.22 -23.63
C GLU A 668 -4.78 14.15 -24.01
N ILE A 669 -6.04 14.53 -24.14
CA ILE A 669 -7.16 13.67 -24.49
C ILE A 669 -7.79 14.21 -25.76
N PHE A 670 -7.96 13.36 -26.76
CA PHE A 670 -8.63 13.67 -28.01
C PHE A 670 -9.84 12.75 -28.22
N ASP A 671 -10.79 13.18 -28.98
CA ASP A 671 -11.81 12.29 -29.52
C ASP A 671 -11.16 11.34 -30.55
N GLN A 672 -11.51 10.06 -30.55
CA GLN A 672 -10.95 9.09 -31.48
C GLN A 672 -11.29 9.42 -32.94
N LYS A 673 -12.38 10.16 -33.18
CA LYS A 673 -12.78 10.61 -34.52
C LYS A 673 -12.11 11.91 -34.95
N ALA A 674 -11.26 12.50 -34.11
CA ALA A 674 -10.58 13.74 -34.46
C ALA A 674 -9.57 13.52 -35.59
N GLU A 675 -9.73 14.30 -36.67
CA GLU A 675 -8.79 14.39 -37.77
C GLU A 675 -7.58 15.30 -37.40
N ASP A 676 -7.83 16.31 -36.57
CA ASP A 676 -6.85 17.32 -36.13
C ASP A 676 -6.44 17.07 -34.67
N LEU A 677 -5.23 16.52 -34.48
CA LEU A 677 -4.65 16.27 -33.16
C LEU A 677 -3.89 17.49 -32.58
N SER A 678 -4.04 18.67 -33.16
CA SER A 678 -3.58 19.91 -32.52
C SER A 678 -4.54 20.44 -31.46
N LYS A 679 -5.76 19.91 -31.38
CA LYS A 679 -6.87 20.38 -30.54
C LYS A 679 -7.36 19.30 -29.60
N PRO A 680 -6.74 19.10 -28.43
CA PRO A 680 -7.26 18.18 -27.44
C PRO A 680 -8.61 18.64 -26.89
N ILE A 681 -9.50 17.69 -26.57
CA ILE A 681 -10.77 17.98 -25.88
C ILE A 681 -10.53 18.30 -24.40
N ASN A 682 -9.46 17.76 -23.81
CA ASN A 682 -8.99 18.10 -22.48
C ASN A 682 -7.48 17.88 -22.38
N SER A 683 -6.85 18.58 -21.44
CA SER A 683 -5.44 18.39 -21.08
C SER A 683 -5.20 18.74 -19.63
N PHE A 684 -4.32 18.00 -18.97
CA PHE A 684 -3.94 18.26 -17.59
C PHE A 684 -2.45 17.96 -17.35
N ALA A 685 -1.88 18.66 -16.38
CA ALA A 685 -0.48 18.48 -16.00
C ALA A 685 -0.32 17.35 -14.97
N ILE A 686 0.75 16.60 -15.11
CA ILE A 686 1.24 15.64 -14.10
C ILE A 686 2.62 16.02 -13.61
N SER A 687 2.90 15.79 -12.33
CA SER A 687 4.03 16.44 -11.66
C SER A 687 5.39 16.03 -12.19
N THR A 688 5.63 14.75 -12.43
CA THR A 688 6.95 14.30 -12.90
C THR A 688 6.90 13.01 -13.70
N ILE A 689 7.69 12.94 -14.76
CA ILE A 689 8.05 11.72 -15.50
C ILE A 689 9.55 11.80 -15.80
N GLU A 690 10.24 10.67 -15.75
CA GLU A 690 11.64 10.60 -16.14
C GLU A 690 11.76 10.57 -17.68
N PRO A 691 12.60 11.43 -18.27
CA PRO A 691 12.64 11.59 -19.73
C PRO A 691 13.18 10.36 -20.47
N ASN A 692 14.19 9.69 -19.95
CA ASN A 692 14.88 8.61 -20.64
C ASN A 692 14.67 7.23 -20.03
N ASN A 693 14.38 7.17 -18.73
CA ASN A 693 14.06 5.91 -18.07
C ASN A 693 12.56 5.63 -18.16
N GLY A 694 12.23 4.36 -18.34
CA GLY A 694 10.85 3.89 -18.40
C GLY A 694 10.14 4.18 -19.73
N LYS A 695 9.24 3.29 -20.07
CA LYS A 695 8.41 3.42 -21.29
C LYS A 695 7.23 4.36 -21.08
N ASN A 696 6.86 4.63 -19.83
CA ASN A 696 5.73 5.50 -19.44
C ASN A 696 4.44 5.17 -20.18
N VAL A 697 4.12 3.88 -20.20
CA VAL A 697 2.92 3.39 -20.89
C VAL A 697 1.67 4.05 -20.35
N VAL A 698 0.78 4.44 -21.24
CA VAL A 698 -0.57 4.91 -20.95
C VAL A 698 -1.57 3.85 -21.37
N ARG A 699 -2.64 3.68 -20.60
CA ARG A 699 -3.81 2.88 -20.96
C ARG A 699 -5.08 3.66 -20.69
N VAL A 700 -6.11 3.35 -21.45
CA VAL A 700 -7.45 3.91 -21.27
C VAL A 700 -8.43 2.75 -21.11
N ASP A 701 -9.13 2.73 -20.00
CA ASP A 701 -10.13 1.73 -19.69
C ASP A 701 -11.21 2.33 -18.77
N ASP A 702 -12.47 2.05 -19.06
CA ASP A 702 -13.62 2.49 -18.27
C ASP A 702 -13.63 4.01 -17.93
N ASN A 703 -13.32 4.87 -18.91
CA ASN A 703 -13.12 6.31 -18.71
C ASN A 703 -12.06 6.70 -17.66
N LYS A 704 -11.12 5.82 -17.42
CA LYS A 704 -9.96 6.04 -16.58
C LYS A 704 -8.67 6.00 -17.40
N ILE A 705 -7.73 6.83 -17.02
CA ILE A 705 -6.41 6.94 -17.67
C ILE A 705 -5.37 6.41 -16.70
N TYR A 706 -4.72 5.32 -17.06
CA TYR A 706 -3.62 4.71 -16.30
C TYR A 706 -2.30 5.19 -16.88
N VAL A 707 -1.46 5.82 -16.07
CA VAL A 707 -0.17 6.37 -16.49
C VAL A 707 0.96 5.77 -15.68
N CYS A 708 1.86 5.04 -16.33
CA CYS A 708 3.10 4.58 -15.72
C CYS A 708 4.09 5.74 -15.68
N ARG A 709 4.46 6.20 -14.47
CA ARG A 709 5.27 7.40 -14.24
C ARG A 709 6.70 7.09 -13.79
N GLY A 710 7.22 5.93 -14.16
CA GLY A 710 8.57 5.51 -13.79
C GLY A 710 8.71 5.33 -12.26
N ALA A 711 9.68 6.01 -11.66
CA ALA A 711 9.96 5.95 -10.23
C ALA A 711 8.79 6.37 -9.34
N ALA A 712 7.94 7.26 -9.82
CA ALA A 712 6.75 7.70 -9.08
C ALA A 712 5.65 6.63 -9.00
N GLY A 713 5.74 5.55 -9.79
CA GLY A 713 4.73 4.49 -9.79
C GLY A 713 3.72 4.59 -10.92
N MET A 714 2.57 3.95 -10.76
CA MET A 714 1.45 4.03 -11.69
C MET A 714 0.34 4.88 -11.06
N TYR A 715 -0.19 5.83 -11.81
CA TYR A 715 -1.26 6.73 -11.40
C TYR A 715 -2.48 6.55 -12.29
N VAL A 716 -3.65 6.68 -11.70
CA VAL A 716 -4.93 6.57 -12.39
C VAL A 716 -5.71 7.86 -12.24
N TYR A 717 -6.15 8.41 -13.36
CA TYR A 717 -6.88 9.66 -13.43
C TYR A 717 -8.24 9.44 -14.09
N ASP A 718 -9.19 10.32 -13.78
CA ASP A 718 -10.39 10.47 -14.60
C ASP A 718 -10.10 11.27 -15.89
N MET A 719 -11.14 11.47 -16.73
CA MET A 719 -10.99 12.24 -17.97
C MET A 719 -10.87 13.75 -17.73
N GLU A 720 -11.15 14.22 -16.53
CA GLU A 720 -10.98 15.60 -16.07
C GLU A 720 -9.58 15.87 -15.53
N GLY A 721 -8.79 14.82 -15.27
CA GLY A 721 -7.43 14.88 -14.75
C GLY A 721 -7.34 14.83 -13.23
N ASN A 722 -8.43 14.48 -12.53
CA ASN A 722 -8.36 14.24 -11.11
C ASN A 722 -7.72 12.87 -10.85
N GLU A 723 -6.77 12.82 -9.91
CA GLU A 723 -6.19 11.57 -9.46
C GLU A 723 -7.24 10.76 -8.68
N LEU A 724 -7.51 9.54 -9.14
CA LEU A 724 -8.42 8.61 -8.47
C LEU A 724 -7.68 7.74 -7.45
N TRP A 725 -6.55 7.20 -7.84
CA TRP A 725 -5.66 6.40 -7.00
C TRP A 725 -4.31 6.21 -7.67
N HIS A 726 -3.33 5.71 -6.92
CA HIS A 726 -2.02 5.33 -7.45
C HIS A 726 -1.45 4.12 -6.71
N TYR A 727 -0.50 3.47 -7.36
CA TYR A 727 0.34 2.44 -6.75
C TYR A 727 1.81 2.83 -6.91
N GLN A 728 2.52 2.82 -5.81
CA GLN A 728 3.96 2.98 -5.75
C GLN A 728 4.56 1.82 -4.95
N MET A 729 5.72 1.33 -5.36
CA MET A 729 6.40 0.28 -4.61
C MET A 729 6.65 0.74 -3.15
N PRO A 730 6.53 -0.17 -2.16
CA PRO A 730 6.59 0.20 -0.74
C PRO A 730 7.96 0.72 -0.27
N SER A 731 9.03 0.41 -1.01
CA SER A 731 10.37 0.92 -0.71
C SER A 731 11.09 1.33 -1.99
N PRO A 732 11.81 2.46 -2.00
CA PRO A 732 12.60 2.88 -3.15
C PRO A 732 13.80 1.97 -3.42
N THR A 733 14.15 1.10 -2.50
CA THR A 733 15.25 0.14 -2.64
C THR A 733 14.73 -1.29 -2.44
N ILE A 734 15.34 -2.23 -3.15
CA ILE A 734 15.05 -3.65 -2.97
C ILE A 734 15.67 -4.11 -1.65
N SER A 735 14.87 -4.73 -0.77
CA SER A 735 15.30 -5.16 0.55
C SER A 735 16.08 -6.48 0.54
N GLU A 736 15.85 -7.35 -0.46
CA GLU A 736 16.36 -8.72 -0.48
C GLU A 736 16.94 -9.12 -1.84
N GLY A 737 17.70 -10.22 -1.84
CA GLY A 737 18.28 -10.83 -3.05
C GLY A 737 19.53 -10.13 -3.57
N ALA A 738 19.97 -10.52 -4.78
CA ALA A 738 21.19 -10.03 -5.43
C ALA A 738 21.19 -8.50 -5.70
N ASN A 739 20.05 -7.88 -5.57
CA ASN A 739 19.82 -6.47 -5.82
C ASN A 739 19.52 -5.65 -4.56
N ALA A 740 19.64 -6.25 -3.38
CA ALA A 740 19.44 -5.56 -2.11
C ALA A 740 20.23 -4.23 -2.04
N GLY A 741 19.56 -3.19 -1.52
CA GLY A 741 20.13 -1.85 -1.42
C GLY A 741 20.21 -1.06 -2.73
N LYS A 742 19.78 -1.63 -3.88
CA LYS A 742 19.77 -0.93 -5.16
C LYS A 742 18.36 -0.44 -5.50
N TYR A 743 18.24 0.84 -5.87
CA TYR A 743 16.99 1.36 -6.42
C TYR A 743 16.68 0.72 -7.77
N LYS A 744 15.46 0.23 -7.97
CA LYS A 744 15.10 -0.47 -9.21
C LYS A 744 13.64 -0.39 -9.63
N GLY A 745 12.84 0.39 -8.93
CA GLY A 745 11.42 0.47 -9.22
C GLY A 745 11.09 1.55 -10.24
N HIS A 746 10.82 1.15 -11.49
CA HIS A 746 10.25 2.02 -12.50
C HIS A 746 8.98 1.37 -13.06
N ALA A 747 7.81 1.96 -12.83
CA ALA A 747 6.59 1.56 -13.51
C ALA A 747 6.73 1.90 -15.00
N ASN A 748 7.13 0.90 -15.79
CA ASN A 748 7.41 1.04 -17.22
C ASN A 748 6.17 0.84 -18.06
N GLY A 749 5.41 -0.21 -17.76
CA GLY A 749 4.22 -0.58 -18.50
C GLY A 749 3.14 -1.19 -17.64
N CYS A 750 1.91 -1.11 -18.09
CA CYS A 750 0.79 -1.78 -17.46
C CYS A 750 -0.16 -2.39 -18.49
N TYR A 751 -0.88 -3.40 -18.05
CA TYR A 751 -2.03 -3.97 -18.74
C TYR A 751 -3.23 -3.89 -17.80
N VAL A 752 -4.36 -3.46 -18.32
CA VAL A 752 -5.61 -3.32 -17.55
C VAL A 752 -6.59 -4.37 -18.04
N GLY A 753 -6.78 -5.40 -17.24
CA GLY A 753 -7.78 -6.43 -17.45
C GLY A 753 -9.15 -6.02 -16.90
N LYS A 754 -10.11 -6.93 -16.91
CA LYS A 754 -11.41 -6.69 -16.29
C LYS A 754 -11.34 -6.75 -14.76
N LYS A 755 -10.55 -7.68 -14.23
CA LYS A 755 -10.43 -7.93 -12.78
C LYS A 755 -9.13 -7.39 -12.19
N TYR A 756 -8.04 -7.46 -12.92
CA TYR A 756 -6.72 -7.11 -12.42
C TYR A 756 -6.04 -6.02 -13.24
N VAL A 757 -5.15 -5.30 -12.59
CA VAL A 757 -4.18 -4.42 -13.22
C VAL A 757 -2.79 -5.02 -13.03
N TYR A 758 -2.09 -5.25 -14.13
CA TYR A 758 -0.75 -5.82 -14.15
C TYR A 758 0.26 -4.70 -14.42
N ILE A 759 1.30 -4.61 -13.61
CA ILE A 759 2.33 -3.57 -13.74
C ILE A 759 3.70 -4.21 -13.94
N ALA A 760 4.34 -3.89 -15.05
CA ALA A 760 5.75 -4.15 -15.29
C ALA A 760 6.56 -3.04 -14.60
N TYR A 761 7.10 -3.33 -13.41
CA TYR A 761 7.67 -2.33 -12.50
C TYR A 761 9.20 -2.35 -12.47
N GLY A 762 9.84 -2.49 -13.63
CA GLY A 762 11.30 -2.49 -13.73
C GLY A 762 11.92 -3.63 -12.92
N GLY A 763 12.97 -3.34 -12.16
CA GLY A 763 13.64 -4.31 -11.31
C GLY A 763 12.84 -4.73 -10.07
N PHE A 764 11.76 -4.02 -9.70
CA PHE A 764 10.81 -4.48 -8.70
C PHE A 764 9.92 -5.62 -9.25
N GLY A 765 9.92 -5.81 -10.57
CA GLY A 765 9.34 -6.98 -11.21
C GLY A 765 7.90 -6.81 -11.67
N LEU A 766 7.09 -7.85 -11.46
CA LEU A 766 5.68 -7.91 -11.85
C LEU A 766 4.79 -7.75 -10.63
N VAL A 767 3.89 -6.76 -10.68
CA VAL A 767 2.87 -6.52 -9.65
C VAL A 767 1.49 -6.74 -10.24
N VAL A 768 0.63 -7.44 -9.53
CA VAL A 768 -0.79 -7.63 -9.87
C VAL A 768 -1.64 -6.99 -8.79
N LEU A 769 -2.48 -6.05 -9.18
CA LEU A 769 -3.43 -5.38 -8.32
C LEU A 769 -4.85 -5.84 -8.64
N ASP A 770 -5.69 -5.97 -7.64
CA ASP A 770 -7.13 -6.04 -7.82
C ASP A 770 -7.66 -4.67 -8.28
N LYS A 771 -8.43 -4.67 -9.38
CA LYS A 771 -8.86 -3.44 -10.05
C LYS A 771 -9.88 -2.63 -9.24
N GLU A 772 -10.67 -3.28 -8.39
CA GLU A 772 -11.68 -2.61 -7.56
C GLU A 772 -11.10 -2.14 -6.23
N THR A 773 -10.36 -3.01 -5.56
CA THR A 773 -9.84 -2.72 -4.22
C THR A 773 -8.49 -2.02 -4.24
N HIS A 774 -7.81 -1.98 -5.39
CA HIS A 774 -6.46 -1.42 -5.63
C HIS A 774 -5.36 -2.08 -4.79
N LYS A 775 -5.64 -3.24 -4.19
CA LYS A 775 -4.68 -3.97 -3.34
C LYS A 775 -3.79 -4.87 -4.18
N VAL A 776 -2.57 -5.06 -3.70
CA VAL A 776 -1.66 -6.05 -4.28
C VAL A 776 -2.26 -7.45 -4.04
N VAL A 777 -2.51 -8.17 -5.13
CA VAL A 777 -2.94 -9.57 -5.14
C VAL A 777 -1.73 -10.49 -5.13
N ALA A 778 -0.74 -10.18 -5.97
CA ALA A 778 0.51 -10.93 -6.05
C ALA A 778 1.64 -10.02 -6.54
N HIS A 779 2.84 -10.32 -6.11
CA HIS A 779 4.07 -9.67 -6.54
C HIS A 779 5.15 -10.71 -6.81
N ARG A 780 5.89 -10.51 -7.88
CA ARG A 780 7.07 -11.31 -8.22
C ARG A 780 8.25 -10.40 -8.46
N ASP A 781 9.21 -10.42 -7.55
CA ASP A 781 10.49 -9.74 -7.73
C ASP A 781 11.28 -10.39 -8.88
N LEU A 782 11.93 -9.60 -9.69
CA LEU A 782 12.64 -10.04 -10.88
C LEU A 782 14.05 -9.44 -10.92
N VAL A 783 15.02 -10.24 -11.38
CA VAL A 783 16.44 -9.85 -11.42
C VAL A 783 16.72 -8.75 -12.44
N HIS A 784 15.99 -8.74 -13.56
CA HIS A 784 16.12 -7.77 -14.65
C HIS A 784 14.88 -6.88 -14.75
N SER A 785 14.91 -5.93 -15.69
CA SER A 785 13.85 -4.94 -15.82
C SER A 785 12.60 -5.50 -16.50
N ALA A 786 11.48 -5.53 -15.80
CA ALA A 786 10.17 -5.71 -16.42
C ALA A 786 9.78 -4.41 -17.15
N ASN A 787 9.67 -4.46 -18.48
CA ASN A 787 9.46 -3.29 -19.32
C ASN A 787 8.03 -3.15 -19.84
N TYR A 788 7.38 -4.28 -20.13
CA TYR A 788 6.02 -4.32 -20.66
C TYR A 788 5.32 -5.59 -20.22
N VAL A 789 4.00 -5.55 -20.15
CA VAL A 789 3.19 -6.70 -19.72
C VAL A 789 1.87 -6.74 -20.49
N ILE A 790 1.44 -7.94 -20.82
CA ILE A 790 0.08 -8.23 -21.28
C ILE A 790 -0.44 -9.50 -20.59
N GLU A 791 -1.75 -9.61 -20.49
CA GLU A 791 -2.43 -10.87 -20.16
C GLU A 791 -3.09 -11.41 -21.43
N TYR A 792 -3.00 -12.71 -21.66
CA TYR A 792 -3.68 -13.40 -22.72
C TYR A 792 -3.97 -14.85 -22.35
N LYS A 793 -5.25 -15.23 -22.39
CA LYS A 793 -5.74 -16.60 -22.05
C LYS A 793 -5.30 -17.13 -20.70
N GLY A 794 -5.30 -16.28 -19.67
CA GLY A 794 -4.96 -16.66 -18.30
C GLY A 794 -3.46 -16.72 -18.02
N TYR A 795 -2.62 -16.27 -18.97
CA TYR A 795 -1.18 -16.19 -18.83
C TYR A 795 -0.71 -14.74 -18.95
N ILE A 796 0.28 -14.39 -18.17
CA ILE A 796 0.85 -13.05 -18.08
C ILE A 796 2.22 -13.08 -18.78
N TYR A 797 2.34 -12.35 -19.86
CA TYR A 797 3.54 -12.28 -20.68
C TYR A 797 4.29 -10.99 -20.38
N VAL A 798 5.54 -11.11 -19.98
CA VAL A 798 6.38 -9.96 -19.58
C VAL A 798 7.57 -9.82 -20.53
N ALA A 799 7.69 -8.67 -21.17
CA ALA A 799 8.92 -8.26 -21.84
C ALA A 799 9.95 -7.91 -20.76
N TYR A 800 10.89 -8.82 -20.52
CA TYR A 800 11.72 -8.87 -19.32
C TYR A 800 13.18 -8.55 -19.63
N GLY A 801 13.43 -7.39 -20.19
CA GLY A 801 14.78 -6.91 -20.45
C GLY A 801 15.68 -7.93 -21.11
N GLN A 802 16.81 -8.24 -20.50
CA GLN A 802 17.80 -9.18 -21.03
C GLN A 802 17.32 -10.64 -21.04
N ASN A 803 16.44 -11.03 -20.15
CA ASN A 803 15.86 -12.36 -20.10
C ASN A 803 14.65 -12.51 -21.04
N ARG A 804 14.46 -11.54 -21.92
CA ARG A 804 13.53 -11.57 -23.05
C ARG A 804 12.08 -11.78 -22.63
N LEU A 805 11.49 -12.97 -22.87
CA LEU A 805 10.12 -13.29 -22.51
C LEU A 805 10.07 -14.16 -21.26
N GLN A 806 9.33 -13.71 -20.26
CA GLN A 806 8.89 -14.55 -19.17
C GLN A 806 7.37 -14.62 -19.11
N VAL A 807 6.85 -15.80 -18.82
CA VAL A 807 5.42 -16.06 -18.78
C VAL A 807 5.04 -16.59 -17.42
N PHE A 808 4.09 -15.92 -16.79
CA PHE A 808 3.59 -16.27 -15.47
C PHE A 808 2.12 -16.67 -15.55
N GLN A 809 1.68 -17.38 -14.52
CA GLN A 809 0.27 -17.63 -14.25
C GLN A 809 -0.05 -17.21 -12.83
N LEU A 810 -1.12 -16.45 -12.65
CA LEU A 810 -1.67 -16.14 -11.33
C LEU A 810 -2.39 -17.39 -10.81
N LYS A 811 -1.91 -17.94 -9.70
CA LYS A 811 -2.48 -19.11 -9.01
C LYS A 811 -3.17 -18.68 -7.73
N ASN A 812 -4.07 -19.52 -7.23
CA ASN A 812 -4.80 -19.33 -5.98
C ASN A 812 -5.55 -17.97 -5.90
N ALA A 813 -5.91 -17.43 -7.04
CA ALA A 813 -6.73 -16.24 -7.20
C ALA A 813 -7.84 -16.54 -8.20
N ASP A 814 -8.89 -15.75 -8.19
CA ASP A 814 -9.91 -15.88 -9.23
C ASP A 814 -9.30 -15.60 -10.60
N PRO A 815 -9.68 -16.33 -11.63
CA PRO A 815 -9.15 -16.10 -12.98
C PRO A 815 -9.51 -14.70 -13.49
N GLU A 816 -8.66 -14.16 -14.36
CA GLU A 816 -9.02 -12.98 -15.14
C GLU A 816 -10.26 -13.30 -15.99
N ILE A 817 -11.15 -12.32 -16.12
CA ILE A 817 -12.34 -12.49 -16.93
C ILE A 817 -11.93 -12.36 -18.41
N SER A 818 -11.91 -13.47 -19.15
CA SER A 818 -11.61 -13.44 -20.59
C SER A 818 -12.69 -12.70 -21.37
N TYR A 819 -12.28 -11.98 -22.39
CA TYR A 819 -13.18 -11.31 -23.33
C TYR A 819 -13.83 -12.29 -24.29
#